data_46aeade00bb9c94bc7fb9d0f492fe790
#
_entry.id   46aeade00bb9c94bc7fb9d0f492fe790
#
_cell.length_a   1.000
_cell.length_b   1.000
_cell.length_c   1.000
_cell.angle_alpha   90.00
_cell.angle_beta   90.00
_cell.angle_gamma   90.00
#
_symmetry.space_group_name_H-M   'P 1'
#
loop_
_entity.id
_entity.type
_entity.pdbx_description
1 polymer ?
#
loop_
_entity_poly.entity_id
_entity_poly.type
_entity_poly.pdbx_seq_one_letter_code
_entity_poly.pdbx_strand_id
1 'polypeptide(L)'
;MDEMNIFETAPSFPVIPLRGLVMFPDMVLHFDVGRKKSVAALKAAMNADQKIFLVSQKDAAVDDPGLDDLFGVGVICSVRQMMRIPGSENMRVVAEGDGRGALMAFVRTKPFLSAVVQPLEEPEDQLDPDRANAYRRAVKKEFEHYAEMVPKISNDVIAKVLAYQENGPLADYICSNTFMDYADKQDVLECLDPGERLRMLLMLLSKENTTLEIETELHERVQAEIDKNQREYYLREEMRVISESLGEEDNPQEEADGYREKIGKLRCDEEAKTHLLKECDKLAKMPQGSHEATVVRNYLDKCLEIPFGTYTKDNMRLDRARKVLDKDHYGLDKVKDRIVESLAVLRRNPDFSGQILCLAGPPGVGKTSIVKSLAKAMNRKYVRVALGGVHDEAEIRGHRKTYIGAMPGRIIDAVIKSGSMNPIILLDEIDKIGNDIKGDPSSALLEALDPEQNNTFADHYIEFPVDLSKVLFITTANDTSTIAPPLFDRMEVIELGSYTATEKFRIAKDHLVKKEMTKHALCAREFKVTDGALEEIIAHYTREAGVRRLEKCIGTLCRKASVALESGVKSFRVNEKNLQDYLGVPKYTDDLIPGENQVGVVNGLAWTSVGGTMLSIEVSAFPGTGKVQITGNLGDVMTESVKTAVGFIRSRADTYGIDDQFYKNKDLHIHAPEAAIPKDGPSAGLAITTALVSELTGIPIRCDVAMTGEISLKGRALPIGGLKEKSMAAYKAGCSTVIIPAENSKDLQEIGEEVKAGVRFVPVDTFDQVLPIALEYMPTPTAREDKPAAVPVAKAKRADRPVAQ
;
A
#
# COMPACT_ATOMS: atom_id res chain seq x y z
N MET A 1 -5.74 46.96 -14.08
CA MET A 1 -6.69 47.82 -13.34
C MET A 1 -8.12 47.27 -13.41
N ASP A 2 -8.34 45.96 -13.64
CA ASP A 2 -9.68 45.39 -13.85
C ASP A 2 -10.12 44.33 -12.83
N GLU A 3 -9.29 43.95 -11.91
CA GLU A 3 -9.66 42.97 -10.89
C GLU A 3 -10.41 43.52 -9.65
N MET A 4 -10.38 44.86 -9.46
CA MET A 4 -11.03 45.47 -8.29
C MET A 4 -12.51 45.82 -8.47
N ASN A 5 -13.08 45.74 -9.68
CA ASN A 5 -14.48 46.12 -9.96
C ASN A 5 -15.49 44.96 -9.93
N ILE A 6 -15.05 43.73 -9.89
CA ILE A 6 -15.93 42.53 -9.92
C ILE A 6 -16.59 42.31 -8.55
N PHE A 7 -15.91 42.67 -7.44
CA PHE A 7 -16.43 42.43 -6.09
C PHE A 7 -17.56 43.36 -5.65
N GLU A 8 -17.75 44.51 -6.30
CA GLU A 8 -18.80 45.47 -5.92
C GLU A 8 -20.16 45.22 -6.58
N THR A 9 -20.25 44.37 -7.61
CA THR A 9 -21.46 44.16 -8.40
C THR A 9 -21.99 42.70 -8.31
N ALA A 10 -21.22 41.73 -7.82
CA ALA A 10 -21.65 40.36 -7.72
C ALA A 10 -22.59 40.12 -6.53
N PRO A 11 -23.70 39.39 -6.71
CA PRO A 11 -24.65 39.13 -5.63
C PRO A 11 -24.05 38.24 -4.56
N SER A 12 -24.39 38.53 -3.29
CA SER A 12 -23.98 37.69 -2.15
C SER A 12 -25.13 36.82 -1.69
N PHE A 13 -24.86 35.52 -1.54
CA PHE A 13 -25.86 34.55 -1.11
C PHE A 13 -25.48 33.89 0.23
N PRO A 14 -26.47 33.50 1.08
CA PRO A 14 -26.24 32.57 2.16
C PRO A 14 -25.75 31.22 1.62
N VAL A 15 -24.69 30.66 2.18
CA VAL A 15 -24.05 29.41 1.72
C VAL A 15 -24.41 28.26 2.66
N ILE A 16 -24.79 27.13 2.09
CA ILE A 16 -24.99 25.86 2.79
C ILE A 16 -24.08 24.80 2.20
N PRO A 17 -23.06 24.34 2.93
CA PRO A 17 -22.20 23.24 2.53
C PRO A 17 -22.95 21.89 2.57
N LEU A 18 -22.94 21.16 1.47
CA LEU A 18 -23.51 19.83 1.32
C LEU A 18 -22.47 18.75 1.61
N ARG A 19 -22.87 17.68 2.29
CA ARG A 19 -22.02 16.52 2.61
C ARG A 19 -22.37 15.34 1.72
N GLY A 20 -21.46 14.94 0.82
CA GLY A 20 -21.65 13.79 -0.04
C GLY A 20 -22.84 13.91 -1.01
N LEU A 21 -23.29 15.12 -1.27
CA LEU A 21 -24.39 15.45 -2.18
C LEU A 21 -23.97 16.57 -3.12
N VAL A 22 -24.37 16.47 -4.37
CA VAL A 22 -24.15 17.50 -5.37
C VAL A 22 -25.53 17.97 -5.88
N MET A 23 -25.70 19.28 -5.94
CA MET A 23 -26.90 19.91 -6.53
C MET A 23 -26.63 20.23 -8.00
N PHE A 24 -27.65 20.04 -8.83
CA PHE A 24 -27.61 20.42 -10.25
C PHE A 24 -28.70 21.47 -10.56
N PRO A 25 -28.54 22.26 -11.62
CA PRO A 25 -29.63 23.10 -12.16
C PRO A 25 -30.87 22.27 -12.45
N ASP A 26 -32.03 22.87 -12.31
CA ASP A 26 -33.39 22.27 -12.52
C ASP A 26 -33.66 21.03 -11.62
N MET A 27 -32.74 20.70 -10.70
CA MET A 27 -32.95 19.63 -9.73
C MET A 27 -33.72 20.12 -8.52
N VAL A 28 -34.65 19.30 -8.02
CA VAL A 28 -35.33 19.50 -6.75
C VAL A 28 -34.67 18.57 -5.72
N LEU A 29 -33.97 19.14 -4.72
CA LEU A 29 -33.28 18.39 -3.70
C LEU A 29 -34.02 18.50 -2.35
N HIS A 30 -34.25 17.34 -1.73
CA HIS A 30 -34.75 17.23 -0.36
C HIS A 30 -33.61 16.86 0.57
N PHE A 31 -33.29 17.71 1.53
CA PHE A 31 -32.20 17.44 2.48
C PHE A 31 -32.48 18.00 3.87
N ASP A 32 -31.83 17.43 4.87
CA ASP A 32 -32.00 17.84 6.24
C ASP A 32 -30.81 18.71 6.69
N VAL A 33 -31.09 19.84 7.30
CA VAL A 33 -30.11 20.83 7.78
C VAL A 33 -30.09 20.82 9.29
N GLY A 34 -28.95 20.38 9.87
CA GLY A 34 -28.78 20.30 11.33
C GLY A 34 -27.74 21.26 11.91
N ARG A 35 -26.77 21.72 11.11
CA ARG A 35 -25.72 22.64 11.58
C ARG A 35 -26.29 24.01 11.91
N LYS A 36 -25.95 24.58 13.06
CA LYS A 36 -26.44 25.89 13.52
C LYS A 36 -26.20 27.02 12.50
N LYS A 37 -25.01 27.03 11.85
CA LYS A 37 -24.68 28.00 10.79
C LYS A 37 -25.56 27.83 9.58
N SER A 38 -25.79 26.62 9.12
CA SER A 38 -26.63 26.31 7.95
C SER A 38 -28.12 26.61 8.22
N VAL A 39 -28.62 26.33 9.43
CA VAL A 39 -29.97 26.72 9.83
C VAL A 39 -30.12 28.24 9.90
N ALA A 40 -29.10 28.96 10.32
CA ALA A 40 -29.10 30.42 10.33
C ALA A 40 -29.04 30.99 8.91
N ALA A 41 -28.25 30.40 8.00
CA ALA A 41 -28.20 30.75 6.58
C ALA A 41 -29.58 30.60 5.91
N LEU A 42 -30.24 29.48 6.18
CA LEU A 42 -31.56 29.18 5.64
C LEU A 42 -32.62 30.19 6.13
N LYS A 43 -32.64 30.52 7.45
CA LYS A 43 -33.54 31.55 7.97
C LYS A 43 -33.27 32.92 7.38
N ALA A 44 -32.01 33.28 7.14
CA ALA A 44 -31.66 34.53 6.49
C ALA A 44 -32.16 34.59 5.05
N ALA A 45 -32.01 33.49 4.29
CA ALA A 45 -32.54 33.37 2.93
C ALA A 45 -34.07 33.52 2.90
N MET A 46 -34.81 32.85 3.80
CA MET A 46 -36.26 32.92 3.84
C MET A 46 -36.81 34.32 4.21
N ASN A 47 -36.01 35.14 4.90
CA ASN A 47 -36.37 36.53 5.21
C ASN A 47 -35.99 37.53 4.11
N ALA A 48 -35.28 37.07 3.04
CA ALA A 48 -34.84 37.86 1.89
C ALA A 48 -35.57 37.39 0.61
N ASP A 49 -34.79 37.02 -0.38
CA ASP A 49 -35.26 36.61 -1.72
C ASP A 49 -35.49 35.12 -1.87
N GLN A 50 -35.37 34.34 -0.78
CA GLN A 50 -35.48 32.86 -0.74
C GLN A 50 -34.37 32.14 -1.55
N LYS A 51 -33.29 32.84 -1.87
CA LYS A 51 -32.16 32.26 -2.59
C LYS A 51 -31.03 31.83 -1.66
N ILE A 52 -30.45 30.67 -1.95
CA ILE A 52 -29.31 30.10 -1.23
C ILE A 52 -28.30 29.59 -2.26
N PHE A 53 -27.04 29.53 -1.85
CA PHE A 53 -26.01 28.89 -2.63
C PHE A 53 -25.66 27.53 -1.99
N LEU A 54 -25.86 26.45 -2.71
CA LEU A 54 -25.53 25.09 -2.31
C LEU A 54 -24.21 24.69 -2.97
N VAL A 55 -23.25 24.26 -2.19
CA VAL A 55 -21.92 23.84 -2.65
C VAL A 55 -21.45 22.62 -1.87
N SER A 56 -20.87 21.66 -2.57
CA SER A 56 -20.40 20.41 -1.98
C SER A 56 -19.10 20.63 -1.19
N GLN A 57 -18.91 19.89 -0.10
CA GLN A 57 -17.65 19.82 0.63
C GLN A 57 -16.70 18.83 -0.07
N LYS A 58 -15.40 19.15 -0.10
CA LYS A 58 -14.36 18.23 -0.59
C LYS A 58 -14.19 17.03 0.33
N ASP A 59 -14.26 17.27 1.64
CA ASP A 59 -14.26 16.20 2.65
C ASP A 59 -15.53 16.31 3.51
N ALA A 60 -16.35 15.26 3.46
CA ALA A 60 -17.60 15.17 4.23
C ALA A 60 -17.40 15.12 5.76
N ALA A 61 -16.19 14.79 6.23
CA ALA A 61 -15.88 14.67 7.66
C ALA A 61 -15.69 16.03 8.35
N VAL A 62 -15.41 17.10 7.61
CA VAL A 62 -15.18 18.44 8.18
C VAL A 62 -16.49 19.03 8.68
N ASP A 63 -16.54 19.37 9.99
CA ASP A 63 -17.76 19.91 10.62
C ASP A 63 -18.00 21.38 10.35
N ASP A 64 -16.97 22.22 10.28
CA ASP A 64 -17.05 23.67 10.05
C ASP A 64 -16.14 24.06 8.87
N PRO A 65 -16.57 23.82 7.60
CA PRO A 65 -15.73 24.00 6.42
C PRO A 65 -15.40 25.48 6.17
N GLY A 66 -14.11 25.72 5.85
CA GLY A 66 -13.61 26.98 5.30
C GLY A 66 -13.80 27.06 3.79
N LEU A 67 -13.21 28.09 3.17
CA LEU A 67 -13.28 28.28 1.71
C LEU A 67 -12.56 27.15 0.95
N ASP A 68 -11.40 26.71 1.47
CA ASP A 68 -10.56 25.70 0.84
C ASP A 68 -11.18 24.27 0.94
N ASP A 69 -12.08 24.06 1.92
CA ASP A 69 -12.78 22.79 2.11
C ASP A 69 -14.01 22.64 1.21
N LEU A 70 -14.36 23.66 0.44
CA LEU A 70 -15.47 23.66 -0.50
C LEU A 70 -14.98 23.55 -1.94
N PHE A 71 -15.83 23.02 -2.80
CA PHE A 71 -15.59 23.06 -4.23
C PHE A 71 -15.78 24.47 -4.78
N GLY A 72 -15.16 24.76 -5.93
CA GLY A 72 -15.19 26.10 -6.54
C GLY A 72 -16.53 26.44 -7.21
N VAL A 73 -17.28 25.45 -7.63
CA VAL A 73 -18.57 25.61 -8.31
C VAL A 73 -19.68 24.95 -7.51
N GLY A 74 -20.77 25.66 -7.36
CA GLY A 74 -22.00 25.19 -6.75
C GLY A 74 -23.22 25.66 -7.55
N VAL A 75 -24.40 25.57 -6.94
CA VAL A 75 -25.67 25.95 -7.58
C VAL A 75 -26.39 26.98 -6.71
N ILE A 76 -26.84 28.05 -7.38
CA ILE A 76 -27.75 29.02 -6.80
C ILE A 76 -29.12 28.38 -6.81
N CYS A 77 -29.80 28.33 -5.66
CA CYS A 77 -31.04 27.61 -5.50
C CYS A 77 -32.14 28.49 -4.89
N SER A 78 -33.38 28.24 -5.27
CA SER A 78 -34.58 28.79 -4.65
C SER A 78 -35.14 27.82 -3.60
N VAL A 79 -35.34 28.29 -2.37
CA VAL A 79 -35.95 27.49 -1.31
C VAL A 79 -37.46 27.46 -1.52
N ARG A 80 -38.01 26.28 -1.90
CA ARG A 80 -39.44 26.08 -2.14
C ARG A 80 -40.21 25.80 -0.85
N GLN A 81 -39.63 25.02 0.05
CA GLN A 81 -40.28 24.63 1.28
C GLN A 81 -39.26 24.42 2.41
N MET A 82 -39.62 24.78 3.61
CA MET A 82 -38.85 24.57 4.83
C MET A 82 -39.79 24.08 5.93
N MET A 83 -39.48 22.94 6.56
CA MET A 83 -40.28 22.37 7.64
C MET A 83 -39.36 21.98 8.79
N ARG A 84 -39.81 22.19 10.01
CA ARG A 84 -39.09 21.71 11.20
C ARG A 84 -39.41 20.23 11.43
N ILE A 85 -38.38 19.43 11.67
CA ILE A 85 -38.57 18.02 12.00
C ILE A 85 -39.06 17.90 13.45
N PRO A 86 -40.23 17.26 13.73
CA PRO A 86 -40.74 17.09 15.09
C PRO A 86 -39.72 16.33 15.96
N GLY A 87 -39.41 16.88 17.16
CA GLY A 87 -38.46 16.27 18.09
C GLY A 87 -36.98 16.53 17.83
N SER A 88 -36.65 17.36 16.82
CA SER A 88 -35.26 17.71 16.45
C SER A 88 -35.09 19.20 16.22
N GLU A 89 -33.86 19.70 16.33
CA GLU A 89 -33.52 21.07 15.92
C GLU A 89 -33.28 21.16 14.39
N ASN A 90 -33.30 20.03 13.67
CA ASN A 90 -33.07 19.96 12.26
C ASN A 90 -34.26 20.49 11.43
N MET A 91 -33.88 21.05 10.27
CA MET A 91 -34.86 21.58 9.30
C MET A 91 -34.81 20.74 8.04
N ARG A 92 -35.97 20.29 7.56
CA ARG A 92 -36.09 19.67 6.23
C ARG A 92 -36.38 20.76 5.21
N VAL A 93 -35.57 20.76 4.16
CA VAL A 93 -35.57 21.78 3.12
C VAL A 93 -35.84 21.15 1.77
N VAL A 94 -36.64 21.82 0.97
CA VAL A 94 -36.82 21.54 -0.45
C VAL A 94 -36.27 22.74 -1.22
N ALA A 95 -35.20 22.52 -1.95
CA ALA A 95 -34.58 23.54 -2.77
C ALA A 95 -34.57 23.11 -4.25
N GLU A 96 -34.80 24.08 -5.13
CA GLU A 96 -34.72 23.91 -6.57
C GLU A 96 -33.54 24.70 -7.12
N GLY A 97 -32.74 24.08 -7.97
CA GLY A 97 -31.56 24.72 -8.57
C GLY A 97 -31.92 25.66 -9.68
N ASP A 98 -31.51 26.91 -9.58
CA ASP A 98 -31.75 27.94 -10.57
C ASP A 98 -30.63 28.02 -11.64
N GLY A 99 -29.38 27.80 -11.24
CA GLY A 99 -28.21 27.87 -12.13
C GLY A 99 -26.88 27.71 -11.41
N ARG A 100 -25.83 27.52 -12.19
CA ARG A 100 -24.46 27.36 -11.67
C ARG A 100 -23.91 28.70 -11.15
N GLY A 101 -23.02 28.63 -10.15
CA GLY A 101 -22.30 29.78 -9.65
C GLY A 101 -20.89 29.41 -9.19
N ALA A 102 -19.95 30.30 -9.42
CA ALA A 102 -18.58 30.19 -8.89
C ALA A 102 -18.50 30.86 -7.52
N LEU A 103 -17.96 30.13 -6.56
CA LEU A 103 -17.69 30.62 -5.21
C LEU A 103 -16.42 31.47 -5.22
N MET A 104 -16.58 32.80 -5.04
CA MET A 104 -15.46 33.72 -5.13
C MET A 104 -14.79 33.98 -3.77
N ALA A 105 -15.56 34.43 -2.79
CA ALA A 105 -15.04 34.76 -1.46
C ALA A 105 -16.15 34.78 -0.42
N PHE A 106 -15.82 34.45 0.82
CA PHE A 106 -16.74 34.65 1.93
C PHE A 106 -16.82 36.13 2.33
N VAL A 107 -18.05 36.64 2.37
CA VAL A 107 -18.37 37.97 2.90
C VAL A 107 -18.52 37.90 4.43
N ARG A 108 -19.07 36.78 4.92
CA ARG A 108 -19.37 36.57 6.32
C ARG A 108 -19.26 35.10 6.70
N THR A 109 -18.66 34.85 7.85
CA THR A 109 -18.53 33.49 8.41
C THR A 109 -19.35 33.27 9.70
N LYS A 110 -19.85 34.33 10.31
CA LYS A 110 -20.72 34.32 11.51
C LYS A 110 -21.83 35.37 11.38
N PRO A 111 -23.10 35.09 11.78
CA PRO A 111 -23.61 33.86 12.37
C PRO A 111 -23.86 32.72 11.38
N PHE A 112 -23.74 32.96 10.06
CA PHE A 112 -23.86 31.98 8.98
C PHE A 112 -22.84 32.33 7.88
N LEU A 113 -22.59 31.35 7.01
CA LEU A 113 -21.73 31.55 5.85
C LEU A 113 -22.48 32.33 4.78
N SER A 114 -21.87 33.41 4.29
CA SER A 114 -22.35 34.18 3.13
C SER A 114 -21.17 34.44 2.22
N ALA A 115 -21.35 34.24 0.93
CA ALA A 115 -20.29 34.41 -0.07
C ALA A 115 -20.76 35.23 -1.25
N VAL A 116 -19.81 35.90 -1.90
CA VAL A 116 -19.97 36.43 -3.24
C VAL A 116 -19.94 35.25 -4.21
N VAL A 117 -20.98 35.12 -5.01
CA VAL A 117 -21.11 34.07 -6.02
C VAL A 117 -21.29 34.70 -7.37
N GLN A 118 -20.43 34.37 -8.28
CA GLN A 118 -20.56 34.81 -9.68
C GLN A 118 -21.42 33.79 -10.42
N PRO A 119 -22.59 34.20 -10.96
CA PRO A 119 -23.37 33.31 -11.82
C PRO A 119 -22.55 32.90 -13.04
N LEU A 120 -22.61 31.63 -13.39
CA LEU A 120 -21.94 31.05 -14.53
C LEU A 120 -22.97 30.78 -15.62
N GLU A 121 -22.80 31.41 -16.76
CA GLU A 121 -23.60 31.14 -17.94
C GLU A 121 -23.04 29.96 -18.71
N GLU A 122 -23.87 29.08 -19.20
CA GLU A 122 -23.46 28.01 -20.12
C GLU A 122 -23.07 28.62 -21.47
N PRO A 123 -21.91 28.30 -22.01
CA PRO A 123 -21.56 28.67 -23.38
C PRO A 123 -22.48 27.92 -24.37
N GLU A 124 -22.65 28.49 -25.56
CA GLU A 124 -23.32 27.74 -26.65
C GLU A 124 -22.52 26.46 -26.95
N ASP A 125 -23.20 25.34 -27.14
CA ASP A 125 -22.60 24.04 -27.46
C ASP A 125 -21.73 24.17 -28.72
N GLN A 126 -20.43 23.96 -28.58
CA GLN A 126 -19.45 24.09 -29.67
C GLN A 126 -19.28 22.80 -30.48
N LEU A 127 -19.95 21.73 -30.09
CA LEU A 127 -19.91 20.46 -30.83
C LEU A 127 -20.65 20.55 -32.17
N ASP A 128 -20.03 19.94 -33.20
CA ASP A 128 -20.69 19.67 -34.45
C ASP A 128 -22.02 18.93 -34.24
N PRO A 129 -23.16 19.36 -34.85
CA PRO A 129 -24.48 18.77 -34.60
C PRO A 129 -24.53 17.25 -34.71
N ASP A 130 -23.78 16.66 -35.64
CA ASP A 130 -23.74 15.20 -35.84
C ASP A 130 -23.03 14.51 -34.69
N ARG A 131 -21.94 15.08 -34.18
CA ARG A 131 -21.21 14.58 -33.02
C ARG A 131 -22.04 14.73 -31.73
N ALA A 132 -22.70 15.86 -31.55
CA ALA A 132 -23.58 16.11 -30.41
C ALA A 132 -24.72 15.08 -30.36
N ASN A 133 -25.31 14.77 -31.50
CA ASN A 133 -26.34 13.74 -31.62
C ASN A 133 -25.80 12.33 -31.32
N ALA A 134 -24.56 12.03 -31.76
CA ALA A 134 -23.93 10.74 -31.49
C ALA A 134 -23.68 10.54 -29.99
N TYR A 135 -23.08 11.54 -29.30
CA TYR A 135 -22.87 11.49 -27.85
C TYR A 135 -24.19 11.38 -27.09
N ARG A 136 -25.20 12.14 -27.47
CA ARG A 136 -26.54 12.09 -26.85
C ARG A 136 -27.15 10.69 -26.92
N ARG A 137 -27.06 10.05 -28.08
CA ARG A 137 -27.54 8.66 -28.24
C ARG A 137 -26.76 7.67 -27.43
N ALA A 138 -25.43 7.82 -27.37
CA ALA A 138 -24.55 6.96 -26.59
C ALA A 138 -24.85 7.08 -25.10
N VAL A 139 -24.94 8.31 -24.57
CA VAL A 139 -25.26 8.55 -23.16
C VAL A 139 -26.62 8.00 -22.76
N LYS A 140 -27.65 8.20 -23.61
CA LYS A 140 -28.99 7.65 -23.37
C LYS A 140 -28.96 6.12 -23.30
N LYS A 141 -28.22 5.47 -24.19
CA LYS A 141 -28.08 4.02 -24.21
C LYS A 141 -27.34 3.51 -22.97
N GLU A 142 -26.22 4.16 -22.58
CA GLU A 142 -25.50 3.81 -21.38
C GLU A 142 -26.34 4.01 -20.11
N PHE A 143 -27.20 5.06 -20.10
CA PHE A 143 -28.10 5.28 -18.96
C PHE A 143 -29.25 4.24 -18.93
N GLU A 144 -29.79 3.82 -20.07
CA GLU A 144 -30.75 2.71 -20.09
C GLU A 144 -30.14 1.44 -19.50
N HIS A 145 -28.91 1.11 -19.90
CA HIS A 145 -28.20 -0.04 -19.38
C HIS A 145 -27.92 0.09 -17.86
N TYR A 146 -27.52 1.28 -17.39
CA TYR A 146 -27.39 1.58 -15.98
C TYR A 146 -28.70 1.37 -15.20
N ALA A 147 -29.82 1.84 -15.76
CA ALA A 147 -31.13 1.75 -15.14
C ALA A 147 -31.66 0.30 -15.07
N GLU A 148 -31.30 -0.58 -16.02
CA GLU A 148 -31.58 -2.01 -15.95
C GLU A 148 -30.91 -2.69 -14.77
N MET A 149 -29.68 -2.28 -14.43
CA MET A 149 -28.91 -2.84 -13.31
C MET A 149 -29.28 -2.24 -11.96
N VAL A 150 -29.87 -1.05 -11.93
CA VAL A 150 -30.22 -0.33 -10.69
C VAL A 150 -31.74 -0.23 -10.51
N PRO A 151 -32.38 -1.18 -9.78
CA PRO A 151 -33.87 -1.24 -9.67
C PRO A 151 -34.53 -0.03 -9.00
N LYS A 152 -33.74 0.89 -8.43
CA LYS A 152 -34.27 2.10 -7.77
C LYS A 152 -34.62 3.23 -8.74
N ILE A 153 -34.25 3.12 -10.00
CA ILE A 153 -34.56 4.11 -11.03
C ILE A 153 -35.96 3.83 -11.59
N SER A 154 -36.84 4.82 -11.50
CA SER A 154 -38.22 4.67 -12.00
C SER A 154 -38.30 4.81 -13.51
N ASN A 155 -39.28 4.15 -14.11
CA ASN A 155 -39.56 4.28 -15.55
C ASN A 155 -39.84 5.72 -15.98
N ASP A 156 -40.35 6.57 -15.07
CA ASP A 156 -40.60 8.00 -15.35
C ASP A 156 -39.30 8.76 -15.57
N VAL A 157 -38.24 8.41 -14.85
CA VAL A 157 -36.90 9.00 -15.02
C VAL A 157 -36.33 8.60 -16.38
N ILE A 158 -36.43 7.33 -16.76
CA ILE A 158 -35.97 6.83 -18.06
C ILE A 158 -36.70 7.53 -19.19
N ALA A 159 -38.04 7.62 -19.12
CA ALA A 159 -38.82 8.30 -20.12
C ALA A 159 -38.45 9.78 -20.29
N LYS A 160 -38.13 10.45 -19.18
CA LYS A 160 -37.70 11.84 -19.17
C LYS A 160 -36.32 12.02 -19.80
N VAL A 161 -35.34 11.15 -19.46
CA VAL A 161 -34.00 11.14 -20.09
C VAL A 161 -34.11 10.97 -21.61
N LEU A 162 -34.97 10.06 -22.07
CA LEU A 162 -35.18 9.85 -23.51
C LEU A 162 -35.78 11.06 -24.22
N ALA A 163 -36.61 11.85 -23.52
CA ALA A 163 -37.29 13.04 -24.07
C ALA A 163 -36.35 14.25 -24.23
N TYR A 164 -35.27 14.37 -23.46
CA TYR A 164 -34.37 15.52 -23.54
C TYR A 164 -33.70 15.65 -24.91
N GLN A 165 -33.69 16.91 -25.44
CA GLN A 165 -33.07 17.24 -26.74
C GLN A 165 -31.78 18.08 -26.59
N GLU A 166 -31.61 18.79 -25.47
CA GLU A 166 -30.46 19.64 -25.16
C GLU A 166 -29.42 18.87 -24.35
N ASN A 167 -28.14 19.10 -24.64
CA ASN A 167 -27.04 18.33 -24.09
C ASN A 167 -26.77 18.65 -22.61
N GLY A 168 -26.76 19.93 -22.22
CA GLY A 168 -26.53 20.38 -20.85
C GLY A 168 -27.58 19.84 -19.87
N PRO A 169 -28.88 20.16 -20.06
CA PRO A 169 -29.94 19.67 -19.18
C PRO A 169 -30.07 18.14 -19.16
N LEU A 170 -29.74 17.46 -20.25
CA LEU A 170 -29.69 15.99 -20.28
C LEU A 170 -28.62 15.45 -19.33
N ALA A 171 -27.40 16.00 -19.42
CA ALA A 171 -26.31 15.55 -18.57
C ALA A 171 -26.59 15.80 -17.09
N ASP A 172 -27.10 16.97 -16.75
CA ASP A 172 -27.44 17.36 -15.38
C ASP A 172 -28.57 16.48 -14.81
N TYR A 173 -29.58 16.20 -15.61
CA TYR A 173 -30.70 15.35 -15.19
C TYR A 173 -30.27 13.88 -14.97
N ILE A 174 -29.39 13.34 -15.80
CA ILE A 174 -28.83 12.00 -15.59
C ILE A 174 -27.98 11.96 -14.32
N CYS A 175 -27.06 12.91 -14.13
CA CYS A 175 -26.22 12.97 -12.93
C CYS A 175 -27.06 13.08 -11.66
N SER A 176 -28.15 13.85 -11.67
CA SER A 176 -29.04 13.99 -10.51
C SER A 176 -29.75 12.69 -10.14
N ASN A 177 -29.97 11.77 -11.09
CA ASN A 177 -30.71 10.52 -10.89
C ASN A 177 -29.82 9.26 -10.85
N THR A 178 -28.50 9.39 -10.90
CA THR A 178 -27.55 8.27 -10.74
C THR A 178 -27.02 8.19 -9.32
N PHE A 179 -26.43 7.04 -8.94
CA PHE A 179 -25.82 6.81 -7.64
C PHE A 179 -24.29 6.86 -7.69
N MET A 180 -23.72 7.46 -8.74
CA MET A 180 -22.27 7.69 -8.89
C MET A 180 -21.69 8.49 -7.71
N ASP A 181 -20.39 8.38 -7.50
CA ASP A 181 -19.69 9.12 -6.45
C ASP A 181 -19.93 10.64 -6.58
N TYR A 182 -20.02 11.32 -5.45
CA TYR A 182 -20.24 12.76 -5.41
C TYR A 182 -19.09 13.57 -6.02
N ALA A 183 -17.84 13.05 -5.97
CA ALA A 183 -16.69 13.67 -6.62
C ALA A 183 -16.85 13.65 -8.16
N ASP A 184 -17.19 12.49 -8.73
CA ASP A 184 -17.45 12.34 -10.17
C ASP A 184 -18.63 13.25 -10.63
N LYS A 185 -19.67 13.37 -9.80
CA LYS A 185 -20.79 14.31 -10.06
C LYS A 185 -20.36 15.78 -10.01
N GLN A 186 -19.46 16.11 -9.10
CA GLN A 186 -18.95 17.47 -8.98
C GLN A 186 -18.12 17.87 -10.21
N ASP A 187 -17.30 16.96 -10.74
CA ASP A 187 -16.55 17.20 -11.98
C ASP A 187 -17.49 17.53 -13.15
N VAL A 188 -18.62 16.81 -13.23
CA VAL A 188 -19.65 17.09 -14.25
C VAL A 188 -20.31 18.46 -14.00
N LEU A 189 -20.57 18.84 -12.75
CA LEU A 189 -21.13 20.15 -12.41
C LEU A 189 -20.19 21.30 -12.79
N GLU A 190 -18.86 21.12 -12.59
CA GLU A 190 -17.82 22.13 -12.88
C GLU A 190 -17.59 22.31 -14.38
N CYS A 191 -17.92 21.32 -15.18
CA CYS A 191 -17.80 21.40 -16.64
C CYS A 191 -18.92 22.27 -17.24
N LEU A 192 -18.58 23.48 -17.73
CA LEU A 192 -19.54 24.44 -18.27
C LEU A 192 -19.96 24.12 -19.72
N ASP A 193 -19.04 23.59 -20.53
CA ASP A 193 -19.34 23.21 -21.92
C ASP A 193 -20.29 22.00 -21.98
N PRO A 194 -21.50 22.15 -22.58
CA PRO A 194 -22.49 21.08 -22.62
C PRO A 194 -22.00 19.80 -23.33
N GLY A 195 -21.19 19.97 -24.36
CA GLY A 195 -20.67 18.87 -25.16
C GLY A 195 -19.61 18.08 -24.43
N GLU A 196 -18.66 18.74 -23.79
CA GLU A 196 -17.62 18.11 -22.94
C GLU A 196 -18.23 17.48 -21.69
N ARG A 197 -19.24 18.11 -21.11
CA ARG A 197 -20.02 17.54 -20.00
C ARG A 197 -20.67 16.21 -20.38
N LEU A 198 -21.30 16.16 -21.56
CA LEU A 198 -21.92 14.94 -22.05
C LEU A 198 -20.88 13.84 -22.34
N ARG A 199 -19.72 14.20 -22.89
CA ARG A 199 -18.59 13.29 -23.11
C ARG A 199 -18.07 12.73 -21.79
N MET A 200 -17.86 13.59 -20.80
CA MET A 200 -17.41 13.19 -19.45
C MET A 200 -18.43 12.22 -18.81
N LEU A 201 -19.72 12.56 -18.87
CA LEU A 201 -20.78 11.72 -18.35
C LEU A 201 -20.80 10.33 -19.01
N LEU A 202 -20.59 10.27 -20.34
CA LEU A 202 -20.50 9.00 -21.06
C LEU A 202 -19.40 8.09 -20.50
N MET A 203 -18.21 8.67 -20.22
CA MET A 203 -17.09 7.92 -19.64
C MET A 203 -17.40 7.43 -18.23
N LEU A 204 -18.01 8.27 -17.41
CA LEU A 204 -18.38 7.94 -16.04
C LEU A 204 -19.46 6.85 -16.00
N LEU A 205 -20.52 6.95 -16.82
CA LEU A 205 -21.55 5.93 -16.92
C LEU A 205 -20.99 4.58 -17.42
N SER A 206 -20.12 4.60 -18.40
CA SER A 206 -19.50 3.36 -18.91
C SER A 206 -18.61 2.68 -17.86
N LYS A 207 -17.86 3.47 -17.07
CA LYS A 207 -17.08 2.97 -15.94
C LYS A 207 -17.98 2.35 -14.86
N GLU A 208 -19.07 3.03 -14.53
CA GLU A 208 -20.02 2.60 -13.51
C GLU A 208 -20.76 1.33 -13.94
N ASN A 209 -21.21 1.26 -15.19
CA ASN A 209 -21.85 0.08 -15.77
C ASN A 209 -20.92 -1.15 -15.67
N THR A 210 -19.64 -0.99 -16.03
CA THR A 210 -18.66 -2.08 -15.91
C THR A 210 -18.50 -2.55 -14.46
N THR A 211 -18.52 -1.62 -13.51
CA THR A 211 -18.41 -1.95 -12.07
C THR A 211 -19.64 -2.73 -11.60
N LEU A 212 -20.83 -2.28 -11.97
CA LEU A 212 -22.11 -2.94 -11.63
C LEU A 212 -22.25 -4.32 -12.28
N GLU A 213 -21.77 -4.51 -13.51
CA GLU A 213 -21.71 -5.83 -14.16
C GLU A 213 -20.85 -6.82 -13.36
N ILE A 214 -19.67 -6.37 -12.91
CA ILE A 214 -18.79 -7.20 -12.08
C ILE A 214 -19.43 -7.54 -10.72
N GLU A 215 -20.08 -6.57 -10.09
CA GLU A 215 -20.80 -6.78 -8.82
C GLU A 215 -21.96 -7.77 -9.00
N THR A 216 -22.71 -7.66 -10.08
CA THR A 216 -23.80 -8.57 -10.40
C THR A 216 -23.30 -9.99 -10.65
N GLU A 217 -22.22 -10.15 -11.45
CA GLU A 217 -21.61 -11.46 -11.69
C GLU A 217 -21.10 -12.13 -10.41
N LEU A 218 -20.49 -11.32 -9.51
CA LEU A 218 -20.04 -11.80 -8.20
C LEU A 218 -21.24 -12.23 -7.33
N HIS A 219 -22.31 -11.46 -7.32
CA HIS A 219 -23.53 -11.76 -6.57
C HIS A 219 -24.21 -13.04 -7.07
N GLU A 220 -24.31 -13.22 -8.38
CA GLU A 220 -24.84 -14.43 -9.00
C GLU A 220 -24.01 -15.67 -8.67
N ARG A 221 -22.67 -15.54 -8.67
CA ARG A 221 -21.78 -16.67 -8.28
C ARG A 221 -21.95 -17.04 -6.81
N VAL A 222 -22.03 -16.05 -5.92
CA VAL A 222 -22.28 -16.29 -4.48
C VAL A 222 -23.64 -16.92 -4.28
N GLN A 223 -24.68 -16.42 -4.97
CA GLN A 223 -26.02 -16.98 -4.87
C GLN A 223 -26.09 -18.41 -5.39
N ALA A 224 -25.45 -18.71 -6.52
CA ALA A 224 -25.36 -20.07 -7.07
C ALA A 224 -24.65 -21.06 -6.12
N GLU A 225 -23.65 -20.58 -5.37
CA GLU A 225 -22.93 -21.37 -4.38
C GLU A 225 -23.78 -21.61 -3.12
N ILE A 226 -24.58 -20.62 -2.70
CA ILE A 226 -25.58 -20.75 -1.64
C ILE A 226 -26.68 -21.72 -2.04
N ASP A 227 -27.24 -21.61 -3.25
CA ASP A 227 -28.29 -22.49 -3.76
C ASP A 227 -27.79 -23.93 -3.90
N LYS A 228 -26.54 -24.14 -4.32
CA LYS A 228 -25.90 -25.45 -4.34
C LYS A 228 -25.79 -26.05 -2.95
N ASN A 229 -25.36 -25.28 -1.96
CA ASN A 229 -25.25 -25.70 -0.57
C ASN A 229 -26.65 -25.99 0.02
N GLN A 230 -27.68 -25.19 -0.27
CA GLN A 230 -29.04 -25.45 0.14
C GLN A 230 -29.59 -26.73 -0.53
N ARG A 231 -29.31 -26.97 -1.81
CA ARG A 231 -29.74 -28.16 -2.52
C ARG A 231 -29.06 -29.43 -1.97
N GLU A 232 -27.77 -29.35 -1.63
CA GLU A 232 -27.07 -30.43 -0.91
C GLU A 232 -27.68 -30.71 0.47
N TYR A 233 -28.07 -29.63 1.17
CA TYR A 233 -28.77 -29.75 2.45
C TYR A 233 -30.12 -30.45 2.29
N TYR A 234 -30.95 -30.04 1.32
CA TYR A 234 -32.24 -30.67 1.02
C TYR A 234 -32.09 -32.12 0.61
N LEU A 235 -31.11 -32.44 -0.21
CA LEU A 235 -30.83 -33.84 -0.58
C LEU A 235 -30.36 -34.69 0.60
N ARG A 236 -29.60 -34.13 1.51
CA ARG A 236 -29.21 -34.81 2.77
C ARG A 236 -30.40 -35.00 3.69
N GLU A 237 -31.29 -34.03 3.75
CA GLU A 237 -32.51 -34.12 4.56
C GLU A 237 -33.51 -35.15 3.95
N GLU A 238 -33.64 -35.19 2.63
CA GLU A 238 -34.41 -36.24 1.92
C GLU A 238 -33.83 -37.63 2.13
N MET A 239 -32.50 -37.79 2.07
CA MET A 239 -31.83 -39.03 2.43
C MET A 239 -32.10 -39.45 3.89
N ARG A 240 -32.13 -38.46 4.80
CA ARG A 240 -32.44 -38.70 6.21
C ARG A 240 -33.86 -39.20 6.38
N VAL A 241 -34.85 -38.58 5.76
CA VAL A 241 -36.26 -38.99 5.79
C VAL A 241 -36.45 -40.35 5.18
N ILE A 242 -35.72 -40.66 4.11
CA ILE A 242 -35.72 -41.99 3.48
C ILE A 242 -35.08 -43.02 4.41
N SER A 243 -33.98 -42.69 5.09
CA SER A 243 -33.31 -43.54 6.07
C SER A 243 -34.20 -43.82 7.28
N GLU A 244 -34.88 -42.81 7.80
CA GLU A 244 -35.91 -42.95 8.85
C GLU A 244 -37.06 -43.83 8.41
N SER A 245 -37.51 -43.76 7.15
CA SER A 245 -38.61 -44.57 6.61
C SER A 245 -38.19 -46.01 6.30
N LEU A 246 -36.86 -46.27 6.17
CA LEU A 246 -36.30 -47.61 5.99
C LEU A 246 -35.97 -48.34 7.30
N GLY A 247 -36.20 -47.70 8.46
CA GLY A 247 -36.02 -48.31 9.77
C GLY A 247 -34.55 -48.46 10.20
N GLU A 248 -33.63 -47.67 9.60
CA GLU A 248 -32.30 -47.47 10.13
C GLU A 248 -32.43 -46.44 11.26
N GLU A 249 -32.78 -46.90 12.47
CA GLU A 249 -32.76 -46.12 13.68
C GLU A 249 -31.30 -45.86 14.08
N ASP A 250 -30.72 -44.76 13.61
CA ASP A 250 -29.53 -44.19 14.24
C ASP A 250 -29.94 -43.70 15.64
N ASN A 251 -29.70 -44.56 16.61
CA ASN A 251 -30.00 -44.27 18.01
C ASN A 251 -29.07 -43.14 18.47
N PRO A 252 -29.58 -41.95 18.94
CA PRO A 252 -28.73 -40.86 19.41
C PRO A 252 -27.72 -41.28 20.47
N GLN A 253 -28.05 -42.39 21.18
CA GLN A 253 -27.19 -43.00 22.18
C GLN A 253 -26.00 -43.70 21.55
N GLU A 254 -26.19 -44.42 20.45
CA GLU A 254 -25.11 -45.10 19.72
C GLU A 254 -24.17 -44.14 19.03
N GLU A 255 -24.71 -43.05 18.48
CA GLU A 255 -23.91 -41.96 17.92
C GLU A 255 -23.04 -41.30 19.01
N ALA A 256 -23.62 -40.94 20.16
CA ALA A 256 -22.90 -40.39 21.30
C ALA A 256 -21.85 -41.35 21.85
N ASP A 257 -22.13 -42.64 21.88
CA ASP A 257 -21.19 -43.68 22.32
C ASP A 257 -20.02 -43.81 21.34
N GLY A 258 -20.27 -43.68 20.03
CA GLY A 258 -19.23 -43.57 19.01
C GLY A 258 -18.30 -42.38 19.21
N TYR A 259 -18.84 -41.22 19.56
CA TYR A 259 -18.03 -40.04 19.91
C TYR A 259 -17.24 -40.25 21.21
N ARG A 260 -17.85 -40.86 22.25
CA ARG A 260 -17.16 -41.18 23.52
C ARG A 260 -15.99 -42.13 23.31
N GLU A 261 -16.13 -43.14 22.45
CA GLU A 261 -15.03 -44.05 22.11
C GLU A 261 -13.88 -43.28 21.41
N LYS A 262 -14.19 -42.42 20.45
CA LYS A 262 -13.19 -41.58 19.76
C LYS A 262 -12.48 -40.65 20.73
N ILE A 263 -13.22 -39.97 21.62
CA ILE A 263 -12.66 -39.05 22.64
C ILE A 263 -11.78 -39.84 23.62
N GLY A 264 -12.18 -41.05 24.03
CA GLY A 264 -11.38 -41.92 24.91
C GLY A 264 -10.02 -42.27 24.32
N LYS A 265 -9.89 -42.32 23.00
CA LYS A 265 -8.63 -42.57 22.29
C LYS A 265 -7.76 -41.33 22.10
N LEU A 266 -8.31 -40.12 22.32
CA LEU A 266 -7.54 -38.87 22.19
C LEU A 266 -6.47 -38.77 23.31
N ARG A 267 -5.31 -38.32 22.92
CA ARG A 267 -4.19 -37.98 23.83
C ARG A 267 -4.17 -36.50 24.17
N CYS A 268 -5.28 -36.00 24.69
CA CYS A 268 -5.43 -34.61 25.14
C CYS A 268 -5.50 -34.54 26.67
N ASP A 269 -5.48 -33.36 27.21
CA ASP A 269 -5.59 -33.06 28.63
C ASP A 269 -6.95 -33.51 29.18
N GLU A 270 -7.01 -33.84 30.47
CA GLU A 270 -8.25 -34.32 31.12
C GLU A 270 -9.35 -33.24 31.14
N GLU A 271 -8.99 -31.97 31.15
CA GLU A 271 -9.95 -30.87 31.02
C GLU A 271 -10.65 -30.88 29.65
N ALA A 272 -9.89 -30.99 28.58
CA ALA A 272 -10.42 -31.13 27.22
C ALA A 272 -11.32 -32.37 27.06
N LYS A 273 -10.90 -33.51 27.57
CA LYS A 273 -11.72 -34.73 27.56
C LYS A 273 -13.04 -34.58 28.31
N THR A 274 -12.97 -34.00 29.51
CA THR A 274 -14.15 -33.74 30.34
C THR A 274 -15.11 -32.80 29.63
N HIS A 275 -14.61 -31.78 28.97
CA HIS A 275 -15.43 -30.86 28.19
C HIS A 275 -16.11 -31.56 27.02
N LEU A 276 -15.36 -32.33 26.22
CA LEU A 276 -15.90 -33.04 25.07
C LEU A 276 -16.93 -34.12 25.47
N LEU A 277 -16.69 -34.83 26.56
CA LEU A 277 -17.64 -35.81 27.10
C LEU A 277 -18.95 -35.15 27.55
N LYS A 278 -18.90 -33.98 28.18
CA LYS A 278 -20.10 -33.19 28.52
C LYS A 278 -20.92 -32.82 27.27
N GLU A 279 -20.25 -32.42 26.18
CA GLU A 279 -20.92 -32.13 24.92
C GLU A 279 -21.55 -33.38 24.28
N CYS A 280 -20.89 -34.56 24.39
CA CYS A 280 -21.48 -35.83 23.99
C CYS A 280 -22.72 -36.18 24.82
N ASP A 281 -22.69 -35.91 26.13
CA ASP A 281 -23.84 -36.12 27.01
C ASP A 281 -25.02 -35.19 26.69
N LYS A 282 -24.74 -33.98 26.19
CA LYS A 282 -25.77 -33.10 25.65
C LYS A 282 -26.35 -33.65 24.35
N LEU A 283 -25.46 -34.09 23.41
CA LEU A 283 -25.90 -34.68 22.14
C LEU A 283 -26.83 -35.86 22.34
N ALA A 284 -26.51 -36.77 23.29
CA ALA A 284 -27.32 -37.94 23.62
C ALA A 284 -28.74 -37.58 24.12
N LYS A 285 -28.94 -36.39 24.67
CA LYS A 285 -30.23 -35.89 25.20
C LYS A 285 -31.00 -35.04 24.21
N MET A 286 -30.41 -34.65 23.09
CA MET A 286 -31.05 -33.81 22.09
C MET A 286 -31.94 -34.62 21.15
N PRO A 287 -33.10 -34.07 20.73
CA PRO A 287 -33.92 -34.70 19.70
C PRO A 287 -33.14 -34.85 18.40
N GLN A 288 -33.33 -36.01 17.75
CA GLN A 288 -32.79 -36.19 16.37
C GLN A 288 -33.32 -35.09 15.44
N GLY A 289 -32.45 -34.57 14.60
CA GLY A 289 -32.81 -33.53 13.64
C GLY A 289 -32.93 -32.12 14.18
N SER A 290 -32.64 -31.87 15.46
CA SER A 290 -32.57 -30.48 15.95
C SER A 290 -31.35 -29.72 15.37
N HIS A 291 -31.51 -28.44 15.06
CA HIS A 291 -30.38 -27.62 14.64
C HIS A 291 -29.26 -27.57 15.68
N GLU A 292 -29.58 -27.62 16.96
CA GLU A 292 -28.63 -27.68 18.06
C GLU A 292 -27.78 -28.94 18.02
N ALA A 293 -28.39 -30.12 17.74
CA ALA A 293 -27.65 -31.39 17.59
C ALA A 293 -26.65 -31.28 16.41
N THR A 294 -27.02 -30.66 15.31
CA THR A 294 -26.11 -30.46 14.17
C THR A 294 -24.93 -29.56 14.54
N VAL A 295 -25.15 -28.50 15.31
CA VAL A 295 -24.08 -27.61 15.81
C VAL A 295 -23.12 -28.40 16.71
N VAL A 296 -23.65 -29.21 17.62
CA VAL A 296 -22.83 -30.05 18.54
C VAL A 296 -22.04 -31.09 17.77
N ARG A 297 -22.64 -31.77 16.76
CA ARG A 297 -21.92 -32.70 15.87
C ARG A 297 -20.75 -32.05 15.18
N ASN A 298 -21.00 -30.92 14.49
CA ASN A 298 -19.96 -30.19 13.79
C ASN A 298 -18.85 -29.76 14.75
N TYR A 299 -19.20 -29.33 15.95
CA TYR A 299 -18.25 -29.01 16.99
C TYR A 299 -17.38 -30.19 17.40
N LEU A 300 -18.01 -31.33 17.73
CA LEU A 300 -17.29 -32.56 18.12
C LEU A 300 -16.40 -33.05 16.98
N ASP A 301 -16.89 -33.05 15.75
CA ASP A 301 -16.09 -33.45 14.59
C ASP A 301 -14.86 -32.59 14.43
N LYS A 302 -15.01 -31.25 14.53
CA LYS A 302 -13.88 -30.31 14.45
C LYS A 302 -12.89 -30.47 15.59
N CYS A 303 -13.35 -30.68 16.81
CA CYS A 303 -12.46 -30.99 17.95
C CYS A 303 -11.69 -32.30 17.78
N LEU A 304 -12.33 -33.33 17.20
CA LEU A 304 -11.70 -34.61 16.91
C LEU A 304 -10.67 -34.55 15.77
N GLU A 305 -10.79 -33.59 14.87
CA GLU A 305 -9.77 -33.31 13.82
C GLU A 305 -8.45 -32.77 14.37
N ILE A 306 -8.45 -32.24 15.60
CA ILE A 306 -7.22 -31.72 16.21
C ILE A 306 -6.28 -32.90 16.50
N PRO A 307 -5.03 -32.88 16.00
CA PRO A 307 -4.14 -34.04 16.06
C PRO A 307 -3.46 -34.21 17.45
N PHE A 308 -4.25 -34.22 18.53
CA PHE A 308 -3.74 -34.34 19.88
C PHE A 308 -2.78 -35.50 20.04
N GLY A 309 -1.64 -35.28 20.70
CA GLY A 309 -0.61 -36.27 20.95
C GLY A 309 0.10 -36.82 19.71
N THR A 310 -0.15 -36.23 18.54
CA THR A 310 0.51 -36.59 17.27
C THR A 310 1.64 -35.61 16.99
N TYR A 311 2.88 -36.06 17.03
CA TYR A 311 4.08 -35.26 16.82
C TYR A 311 4.93 -35.84 15.70
N THR A 312 5.51 -35.00 14.88
CA THR A 312 6.55 -35.36 13.92
C THR A 312 7.89 -35.53 14.66
N LYS A 313 8.70 -36.51 14.24
CA LYS A 313 10.07 -36.67 14.80
C LYS A 313 10.99 -35.59 14.21
N ASP A 314 11.43 -34.68 15.07
CA ASP A 314 12.31 -33.61 14.69
C ASP A 314 13.69 -34.11 14.27
N ASN A 315 14.19 -33.52 13.17
CA ASN A 315 15.56 -33.73 12.75
C ASN A 315 16.38 -32.45 13.04
N MET A 316 17.07 -32.46 14.16
CA MET A 316 17.85 -31.32 14.65
C MET A 316 19.34 -31.39 14.24
N ARG A 317 19.67 -32.04 13.10
CA ARG A 317 21.04 -32.05 12.56
C ARG A 317 21.34 -30.74 11.84
N LEU A 318 22.15 -29.88 12.46
CA LEU A 318 22.50 -28.55 11.94
C LEU A 318 23.16 -28.63 10.55
N ASP A 319 24.08 -29.59 10.34
CA ASP A 319 24.73 -29.81 9.04
C ASP A 319 23.75 -30.13 7.92
N ARG A 320 22.69 -30.92 8.24
CA ARG A 320 21.63 -31.26 7.27
C ARG A 320 20.77 -30.03 6.99
N ALA A 321 20.43 -29.28 8.03
CA ALA A 321 19.64 -28.06 7.86
C ALA A 321 20.37 -27.08 6.94
N ARG A 322 21.67 -26.83 7.20
CA ARG A 322 22.50 -25.97 6.35
C ARG A 322 22.55 -26.47 4.91
N LYS A 323 22.80 -27.76 4.69
CA LYS A 323 22.82 -28.34 3.34
C LYS A 323 21.50 -28.21 2.59
N VAL A 324 20.37 -28.37 3.26
CA VAL A 324 19.05 -28.20 2.64
C VAL A 324 18.82 -26.73 2.24
N LEU A 325 19.14 -25.82 3.15
CA LEU A 325 19.03 -24.38 2.90
C LEU A 325 19.93 -23.93 1.74
N ASP A 326 21.18 -24.41 1.70
CA ASP A 326 22.13 -24.09 0.62
C ASP A 326 21.73 -24.69 -0.72
N LYS A 327 21.11 -25.87 -0.72
CA LYS A 327 20.59 -26.51 -1.92
C LYS A 327 19.37 -25.78 -2.49
N ASP A 328 18.48 -25.31 -1.62
CA ASP A 328 17.20 -24.75 -2.03
C ASP A 328 17.27 -23.21 -2.23
N HIS A 329 18.30 -22.53 -1.68
CA HIS A 329 18.46 -21.07 -1.73
C HIS A 329 19.91 -20.67 -2.00
N TYR A 330 20.11 -19.83 -3.03
CA TYR A 330 21.41 -19.21 -3.30
C TYR A 330 21.59 -17.95 -2.44
N GLY A 331 22.79 -17.73 -1.88
CA GLY A 331 23.08 -16.59 -1.02
C GLY A 331 22.34 -16.67 0.32
N LEU A 332 21.95 -15.54 0.87
CA LEU A 332 21.24 -15.39 2.15
C LEU A 332 22.02 -15.99 3.35
N ASP A 333 23.35 -15.92 3.35
CA ASP A 333 24.19 -16.61 4.33
C ASP A 333 23.89 -16.15 5.77
N LYS A 334 23.75 -14.85 6.00
CA LYS A 334 23.37 -14.29 7.32
C LYS A 334 22.04 -14.87 7.82
N VAL A 335 21.04 -14.98 6.95
CA VAL A 335 19.71 -15.53 7.29
C VAL A 335 19.82 -17.01 7.63
N LYS A 336 20.57 -17.77 6.82
CA LYS A 336 20.81 -19.19 7.04
C LYS A 336 21.57 -19.44 8.36
N ASP A 337 22.58 -18.63 8.66
CA ASP A 337 23.35 -18.71 9.90
C ASP A 337 22.46 -18.47 11.11
N ARG A 338 21.62 -17.42 11.09
CA ARG A 338 20.65 -17.13 12.15
C ARG A 338 19.64 -18.27 12.35
N ILE A 339 19.11 -18.82 11.25
CA ILE A 339 18.22 -19.98 11.32
C ILE A 339 18.94 -21.18 11.96
N VAL A 340 20.20 -21.45 11.60
CA VAL A 340 20.98 -22.55 12.17
C VAL A 340 21.31 -22.29 13.66
N GLU A 341 21.60 -21.05 14.05
CA GLU A 341 21.76 -20.66 15.45
C GLU A 341 20.50 -20.92 16.27
N SER A 342 19.32 -20.49 15.77
CA SER A 342 18.02 -20.74 16.42
C SER A 342 17.74 -22.23 16.55
N LEU A 343 18.04 -23.05 15.53
CA LEU A 343 17.95 -24.50 15.62
C LEU A 343 18.91 -25.10 16.65
N ALA A 344 20.10 -24.55 16.80
CA ALA A 344 21.07 -25.03 17.79
C ALA A 344 20.56 -24.79 19.21
N VAL A 345 19.90 -23.68 19.46
CA VAL A 345 19.27 -23.35 20.76
C VAL A 345 18.12 -24.33 21.03
N LEU A 346 17.19 -24.50 20.08
CA LEU A 346 16.07 -25.46 20.20
C LEU A 346 16.54 -26.90 20.43
N ARG A 347 17.67 -27.28 19.84
CA ARG A 347 18.27 -28.61 20.07
C ARG A 347 18.79 -28.80 21.50
N ARG A 348 19.34 -27.74 22.08
CA ARG A 348 19.90 -27.80 23.45
C ARG A 348 18.83 -27.71 24.52
N ASN A 349 17.85 -26.90 24.27
CA ASN A 349 16.70 -26.71 25.15
C ASN A 349 15.42 -26.84 24.36
N PRO A 350 14.81 -28.06 24.29
CA PRO A 350 13.55 -28.28 23.55
C PRO A 350 12.35 -27.51 24.12
N ASP A 351 12.45 -27.07 25.37
CA ASP A 351 11.42 -26.28 26.05
C ASP A 351 11.74 -24.77 26.00
N PHE A 352 12.77 -24.40 25.23
CA PHE A 352 13.08 -23.00 24.99
C PHE A 352 11.97 -22.37 24.14
N SER A 353 11.15 -21.66 24.83
CA SER A 353 10.17 -20.75 24.22
C SER A 353 10.93 -19.50 23.75
N GLY A 354 11.52 -19.58 22.55
CA GLY A 354 12.38 -18.53 22.02
C GLY A 354 11.60 -17.36 21.41
N GLN A 355 12.35 -16.35 21.03
CA GLN A 355 11.86 -15.22 20.24
C GLN A 355 11.24 -15.71 18.93
N ILE A 356 10.19 -15.06 18.50
CA ILE A 356 9.52 -15.34 17.22
C ILE A 356 10.42 -14.85 16.10
N LEU A 357 10.81 -15.73 15.19
CA LEU A 357 11.59 -15.33 14.02
C LEU A 357 10.70 -14.53 13.04
N CYS A 358 11.07 -13.28 12.78
CA CYS A 358 10.43 -12.43 11.77
C CYS A 358 11.35 -12.21 10.57
N LEU A 359 10.95 -12.70 9.42
CA LEU A 359 11.68 -12.47 8.16
C LEU A 359 11.16 -11.20 7.50
N ALA A 360 11.90 -10.10 7.63
CA ALA A 360 11.56 -8.80 7.07
C ALA A 360 12.28 -8.54 5.75
N GLY A 361 11.62 -7.86 4.81
CA GLY A 361 12.26 -7.44 3.57
C GLY A 361 11.31 -7.36 2.38
N PRO A 362 11.79 -6.91 1.22
CA PRO A 362 10.95 -6.64 0.06
C PRO A 362 10.28 -7.90 -0.48
N PRO A 363 9.20 -7.76 -1.28
CA PRO A 363 8.51 -8.90 -1.86
C PRO A 363 9.40 -9.66 -2.86
N GLY A 364 9.29 -10.99 -2.85
CA GLY A 364 9.99 -11.85 -3.82
C GLY A 364 11.42 -12.23 -3.47
N VAL A 365 11.94 -11.87 -2.29
CA VAL A 365 13.29 -12.26 -1.83
C VAL A 365 13.35 -13.67 -1.21
N GLY A 366 12.25 -14.41 -1.20
CA GLY A 366 12.26 -15.81 -0.77
C GLY A 366 11.86 -16.07 0.68
N LYS A 367 11.29 -15.09 1.41
CA LYS A 367 10.85 -15.23 2.80
C LYS A 367 10.03 -16.51 3.05
N THR A 368 8.94 -16.67 2.32
CA THR A 368 8.06 -17.85 2.44
C THR A 368 8.73 -19.16 2.03
N SER A 369 9.64 -19.12 1.05
CA SER A 369 10.31 -20.33 0.55
C SER A 369 11.37 -20.85 1.51
N ILE A 370 12.09 -19.97 2.21
CA ILE A 370 13.13 -20.38 3.17
C ILE A 370 12.50 -21.09 4.39
N VAL A 371 11.32 -20.63 4.84
CA VAL A 371 10.57 -21.29 5.92
C VAL A 371 10.12 -22.69 5.51
N LYS A 372 9.68 -22.86 4.25
CA LYS A 372 9.31 -24.18 3.72
C LYS A 372 10.51 -25.12 3.66
N SER A 373 11.68 -24.62 3.29
CA SER A 373 12.92 -25.41 3.28
C SER A 373 13.39 -25.77 4.69
N LEU A 374 13.20 -24.84 5.65
CA LEU A 374 13.44 -25.11 7.06
C LEU A 374 12.55 -26.25 7.59
N ALA A 375 11.25 -26.20 7.30
CA ALA A 375 10.31 -27.26 7.70
C ALA A 375 10.72 -28.63 7.15
N LYS A 376 11.15 -28.66 5.88
CA LYS A 376 11.69 -29.87 5.25
C LYS A 376 12.98 -30.36 5.93
N ALA A 377 13.87 -29.44 6.31
CA ALA A 377 15.12 -29.77 6.99
C ALA A 377 14.87 -30.36 8.38
N MET A 378 13.92 -29.79 9.14
CA MET A 378 13.51 -30.23 10.47
C MET A 378 12.62 -31.47 10.45
N ASN A 379 12.09 -31.87 9.29
CA ASN A 379 11.06 -32.92 9.15
C ASN A 379 9.75 -32.57 9.88
N ARG A 380 9.43 -31.27 10.01
CA ARG A 380 8.14 -30.78 10.52
C ARG A 380 7.15 -30.53 9.41
N LYS A 381 5.88 -30.63 9.71
CA LYS A 381 4.81 -30.20 8.82
C LYS A 381 4.80 -28.68 8.70
N TYR A 382 4.42 -28.17 7.55
CA TYR A 382 4.41 -26.74 7.23
C TYR A 382 3.00 -26.30 6.83
N VAL A 383 2.53 -25.25 7.48
CA VAL A 383 1.28 -24.58 7.10
C VAL A 383 1.52 -23.08 7.01
N ARG A 384 0.88 -22.43 6.04
CA ARG A 384 0.91 -20.99 5.86
C ARG A 384 -0.45 -20.40 6.23
N VAL A 385 -0.44 -19.40 7.09
CA VAL A 385 -1.59 -18.56 7.44
C VAL A 385 -1.32 -17.15 6.90
N ALA A 386 -2.16 -16.70 5.98
CA ALA A 386 -2.07 -15.34 5.46
C ALA A 386 -2.82 -14.39 6.42
N LEU A 387 -2.12 -13.37 6.92
CA LEU A 387 -2.69 -12.38 7.83
C LEU A 387 -3.07 -11.07 7.11
N GLY A 388 -2.68 -10.91 5.85
CA GLY A 388 -3.05 -9.73 5.07
C GLY A 388 -4.57 -9.65 4.87
N GLY A 389 -5.16 -8.53 5.32
CA GLY A 389 -6.60 -8.29 5.25
C GLY A 389 -7.41 -8.87 6.42
N VAL A 390 -6.77 -9.35 7.47
CA VAL A 390 -7.43 -9.70 8.73
C VAL A 390 -7.72 -8.43 9.52
N HIS A 391 -8.98 -8.23 9.86
CA HIS A 391 -9.46 -7.07 10.61
C HIS A 391 -10.22 -7.45 11.88
N ASP A 392 -10.66 -8.71 12.02
CA ASP A 392 -11.45 -9.23 13.13
C ASP A 392 -10.64 -10.22 13.97
N GLU A 393 -10.65 -10.03 15.29
CA GLU A 393 -10.06 -10.95 16.26
C GLU A 393 -10.61 -12.37 16.12
N ALA A 394 -11.89 -12.50 15.77
CA ALA A 394 -12.55 -13.78 15.57
C ALA A 394 -11.94 -14.63 14.44
N GLU A 395 -11.25 -14.01 13.47
CA GLU A 395 -10.52 -14.78 12.47
C GLU A 395 -9.33 -15.53 13.07
N ILE A 396 -8.72 -15.00 14.14
CA ILE A 396 -7.56 -15.63 14.83
C ILE A 396 -8.03 -16.63 15.88
N ARG A 397 -9.01 -16.22 16.73
CA ARG A 397 -9.52 -16.98 17.87
C ARG A 397 -10.79 -17.80 17.61
N GLY A 398 -11.35 -17.72 16.40
CA GLY A 398 -12.60 -18.39 16.06
C GLY A 398 -13.86 -17.68 16.56
N HIS A 399 -14.99 -18.09 16.03
CA HIS A 399 -16.31 -17.64 16.44
C HIS A 399 -16.90 -18.59 17.48
N ARG A 400 -17.71 -18.06 18.40
CA ARG A 400 -18.42 -18.91 19.37
C ARG A 400 -19.27 -19.93 18.63
N LYS A 401 -19.24 -21.21 19.05
CA LYS A 401 -19.93 -22.33 18.40
C LYS A 401 -21.44 -22.18 18.24
N THR A 402 -22.06 -21.25 19.00
CA THR A 402 -23.49 -20.98 18.93
C THR A 402 -23.95 -20.23 17.68
N TYR A 403 -23.03 -19.64 16.93
CA TYR A 403 -23.36 -18.96 15.69
C TYR A 403 -23.46 -19.94 14.52
N ILE A 404 -24.43 -19.72 13.62
CA ILE A 404 -24.53 -20.51 12.38
C ILE A 404 -23.31 -20.23 11.51
N GLY A 405 -22.60 -21.29 11.12
CA GLY A 405 -21.36 -21.16 10.34
C GLY A 405 -20.10 -20.87 11.16
N ALA A 406 -20.18 -20.98 12.49
CA ALA A 406 -19.00 -20.81 13.35
C ALA A 406 -17.89 -21.81 12.96
N MET A 407 -16.65 -21.33 12.99
CA MET A 407 -15.45 -22.09 12.69
C MET A 407 -14.35 -21.79 13.71
N PRO A 408 -13.42 -22.72 13.95
CA PRO A 408 -12.23 -22.42 14.74
C PRO A 408 -11.38 -21.34 14.08
N GLY A 409 -10.59 -20.65 14.88
CA GLY A 409 -9.67 -19.63 14.41
C GLY A 409 -8.59 -20.18 13.49
N ARG A 410 -7.99 -19.29 12.70
CA ARG A 410 -6.96 -19.63 11.70
C ARG A 410 -5.76 -20.38 12.30
N ILE A 411 -5.45 -20.16 13.58
CA ILE A 411 -4.33 -20.85 14.27
C ILE A 411 -4.69 -22.32 14.49
N ILE A 412 -5.86 -22.60 15.07
CA ILE A 412 -6.32 -23.98 15.29
C ILE A 412 -6.56 -24.70 13.97
N ASP A 413 -7.17 -24.04 13.00
CA ASP A 413 -7.35 -24.58 11.64
C ASP A 413 -6.01 -24.96 10.98
N ALA A 414 -4.95 -24.16 11.20
CA ALA A 414 -3.61 -24.47 10.73
C ALA A 414 -3.03 -25.71 11.42
N VAL A 415 -3.27 -25.90 12.72
CA VAL A 415 -2.86 -27.12 13.44
C VAL A 415 -3.59 -28.33 12.89
N ILE A 416 -4.90 -28.24 12.69
CA ILE A 416 -5.72 -29.31 12.10
C ILE A 416 -5.17 -29.68 10.71
N LYS A 417 -5.00 -28.71 9.82
CA LYS A 417 -4.47 -28.91 8.45
C LYS A 417 -3.06 -29.51 8.44
N SER A 418 -2.26 -29.25 9.46
CA SER A 418 -0.93 -29.83 9.57
C SER A 418 -0.94 -31.33 9.89
N GLY A 419 -1.95 -31.79 10.61
CA GLY A 419 -2.05 -33.17 11.16
C GLY A 419 -0.98 -33.44 12.21
N SER A 420 -0.42 -32.46 12.89
CA SER A 420 0.60 -32.60 13.94
C SER A 420 0.52 -31.45 14.95
N MET A 421 0.87 -31.70 16.21
CA MET A 421 0.91 -30.68 17.26
C MET A 421 2.24 -29.88 17.29
N ASN A 422 3.23 -30.25 16.48
CA ASN A 422 4.51 -29.54 16.37
C ASN A 422 4.82 -29.04 14.95
N PRO A 423 3.88 -28.42 14.24
CA PRO A 423 4.13 -27.91 12.91
C PRO A 423 5.03 -26.66 12.95
N ILE A 424 5.48 -26.25 11.77
CA ILE A 424 5.91 -24.87 11.52
C ILE A 424 4.72 -24.12 10.92
N ILE A 425 4.23 -23.11 11.60
CA ILE A 425 3.19 -22.22 11.13
C ILE A 425 3.84 -20.91 10.68
N LEU A 426 3.72 -20.62 9.39
CA LEU A 426 4.14 -19.35 8.82
C LEU A 426 2.99 -18.35 8.86
N LEU A 427 3.12 -17.30 9.63
CA LEU A 427 2.22 -16.15 9.66
C LEU A 427 2.72 -15.13 8.63
N ASP A 428 2.10 -15.12 7.46
CA ASP A 428 2.58 -14.34 6.31
C ASP A 428 1.89 -12.97 6.25
N GLU A 429 2.67 -11.92 5.96
CA GLU A 429 2.24 -10.53 5.86
C GLU A 429 1.65 -9.98 7.17
N ILE A 430 2.38 -10.14 8.29
CA ILE A 430 1.96 -9.63 9.61
C ILE A 430 1.91 -8.09 9.67
N ASP A 431 2.64 -7.42 8.79
CA ASP A 431 2.67 -5.98 8.59
C ASP A 431 1.36 -5.42 7.98
N LYS A 432 0.46 -6.28 7.51
CA LYS A 432 -0.81 -5.89 6.86
C LYS A 432 -2.04 -6.21 7.70
N ILE A 433 -1.86 -6.42 8.97
CA ILE A 433 -2.98 -6.56 9.91
C ILE A 433 -3.59 -5.18 10.12
N GLY A 434 -4.90 -5.06 9.85
CA GLY A 434 -5.64 -3.84 10.10
C GLY A 434 -6.14 -3.76 11.55
N ASN A 435 -6.18 -2.55 12.11
CA ASN A 435 -6.90 -2.29 13.34
C ASN A 435 -8.29 -1.75 12.97
N ASP A 436 -9.34 -2.46 13.37
CA ASP A 436 -10.72 -2.02 13.15
C ASP A 436 -11.46 -1.89 14.49
N ILE A 437 -12.61 -1.20 14.47
CA ILE A 437 -13.47 -0.95 15.63
C ILE A 437 -14.01 -2.27 16.25
N LYS A 438 -13.95 -3.39 15.53
CA LYS A 438 -14.54 -4.69 15.90
C LYS A 438 -13.62 -5.63 16.68
N GLY A 439 -12.41 -5.26 17.00
CA GLY A 439 -11.48 -6.11 17.75
C GLY A 439 -10.02 -5.81 17.42
N ASP A 440 -9.10 -6.37 18.21
CA ASP A 440 -7.66 -6.23 18.00
C ASP A 440 -7.02 -7.59 17.66
N PRO A 441 -6.88 -7.92 16.37
CA PRO A 441 -6.21 -9.15 15.94
C PRO A 441 -4.77 -9.27 16.45
N SER A 442 -4.10 -8.14 16.72
CA SER A 442 -2.72 -8.12 17.23
C SER A 442 -2.67 -8.67 18.66
N SER A 443 -3.65 -8.33 19.49
CA SER A 443 -3.76 -8.88 20.86
C SER A 443 -4.05 -10.38 20.85
N ALA A 444 -4.89 -10.86 19.94
CA ALA A 444 -5.15 -12.30 19.78
C ALA A 444 -3.89 -13.07 19.34
N LEU A 445 -3.10 -12.47 18.45
CA LEU A 445 -1.82 -13.05 18.04
C LEU A 445 -0.78 -13.04 19.15
N LEU A 446 -0.77 -12.02 20.01
CA LEU A 446 0.14 -12.00 21.17
C LEU A 446 -0.05 -13.23 22.04
N GLU A 447 -1.29 -13.62 22.36
CA GLU A 447 -1.55 -14.83 23.17
C GLU A 447 -1.05 -16.11 22.49
N ALA A 448 -1.27 -16.25 21.18
CA ALA A 448 -0.80 -17.41 20.42
C ALA A 448 0.73 -17.46 20.28
N LEU A 449 1.37 -16.30 20.24
CA LEU A 449 2.80 -16.16 19.98
C LEU A 449 3.62 -16.06 21.26
N ASP A 450 3.02 -15.63 22.37
CA ASP A 450 3.70 -15.49 23.64
C ASP A 450 3.96 -16.88 24.26
N PRO A 451 5.23 -17.25 24.44
CA PRO A 451 5.58 -18.56 24.98
C PRO A 451 5.06 -18.81 26.42
N GLU A 452 4.81 -17.74 27.17
CA GLU A 452 4.27 -17.87 28.53
C GLU A 452 2.76 -18.16 28.55
N GLN A 453 2.06 -17.85 27.46
CA GLN A 453 0.61 -17.95 27.35
C GLN A 453 0.14 -19.02 26.34
N ASN A 454 0.95 -19.35 25.35
CA ASN A 454 0.54 -20.22 24.22
C ASN A 454 0.31 -21.69 24.60
N ASN A 455 0.71 -22.11 25.78
CA ASN A 455 0.41 -23.44 26.32
C ASN A 455 -1.07 -23.59 26.73
N THR A 456 -1.77 -22.45 26.90
CA THR A 456 -3.18 -22.39 27.28
C THR A 456 -3.98 -21.54 26.28
N PHE A 457 -3.62 -21.60 25.00
CA PHE A 457 -4.30 -20.81 23.97
C PHE A 457 -5.80 -21.12 23.91
N ALA A 458 -6.63 -20.09 24.09
CA ALA A 458 -8.09 -20.21 24.14
C ALA A 458 -8.71 -19.78 22.81
N ASP A 459 -9.17 -20.77 22.02
CA ASP A 459 -10.00 -20.55 20.84
C ASP A 459 -11.48 -20.52 21.25
N HIS A 460 -12.22 -19.51 20.77
CA HIS A 460 -13.63 -19.31 21.13
C HIS A 460 -14.56 -20.40 20.60
N TYR A 461 -14.18 -21.07 19.50
CA TYR A 461 -14.92 -22.21 18.95
C TYR A 461 -14.65 -23.47 19.74
N ILE A 462 -13.39 -23.72 20.10
CA ILE A 462 -12.96 -24.94 20.79
C ILE A 462 -13.37 -24.94 22.27
N GLU A 463 -13.42 -23.80 22.91
CA GLU A 463 -13.86 -23.56 24.31
C GLU A 463 -13.04 -24.27 25.41
N PHE A 464 -11.91 -24.86 25.07
CA PHE A 464 -10.94 -25.37 26.04
C PHE A 464 -9.50 -25.03 25.58
N PRO A 465 -8.55 -24.95 26.51
CA PRO A 465 -7.18 -24.59 26.17
C PRO A 465 -6.51 -25.63 25.28
N VAL A 466 -5.75 -25.14 24.28
CA VAL A 466 -4.95 -25.95 23.36
C VAL A 466 -3.48 -25.58 23.52
N ASP A 467 -2.63 -26.54 23.80
CA ASP A 467 -1.19 -26.35 23.95
C ASP A 467 -0.51 -26.13 22.59
N LEU A 468 -0.07 -24.91 22.35
CA LEU A 468 0.69 -24.50 21.16
C LEU A 468 2.21 -24.38 21.42
N SER A 469 2.71 -24.76 22.62
CA SER A 469 4.12 -24.58 23.02
C SER A 469 5.13 -25.31 22.13
N LYS A 470 4.70 -26.36 21.44
CA LYS A 470 5.55 -27.13 20.51
C LYS A 470 5.44 -26.67 19.05
N VAL A 471 4.54 -25.72 18.76
CA VAL A 471 4.43 -25.07 17.46
C VAL A 471 5.56 -24.09 17.25
N LEU A 472 6.22 -24.14 16.11
CA LEU A 472 7.22 -23.14 15.74
C LEU A 472 6.56 -22.07 14.86
N PHE A 473 6.33 -20.90 15.43
CA PHE A 473 5.81 -19.74 14.69
C PHE A 473 6.93 -18.98 14.03
N ILE A 474 6.76 -18.68 12.76
CA ILE A 474 7.65 -17.80 11.98
C ILE A 474 6.77 -16.78 11.29
N THR A 475 7.15 -15.51 11.34
CA THR A 475 6.42 -14.42 10.72
C THR A 475 7.14 -13.88 9.51
N THR A 476 6.41 -13.26 8.59
CA THR A 476 7.01 -12.47 7.50
C THR A 476 6.40 -11.07 7.48
N ALA A 477 7.23 -10.08 7.17
CA ALA A 477 6.81 -8.71 6.96
C ALA A 477 7.50 -8.13 5.72
N ASN A 478 6.86 -7.18 5.05
CA ASN A 478 7.53 -6.38 4.04
C ASN A 478 8.10 -5.10 4.65
N ASP A 479 7.38 -4.53 5.60
CA ASP A 479 7.75 -3.34 6.35
C ASP A 479 7.55 -3.59 7.85
N THR A 480 8.60 -3.41 8.63
CA THR A 480 8.56 -3.62 10.07
C THR A 480 7.95 -2.44 10.84
N SER A 481 7.90 -1.25 10.24
CA SER A 481 7.39 -0.03 10.86
C SER A 481 5.88 -0.06 11.14
N THR A 482 5.15 -0.90 10.42
CA THR A 482 3.69 -1.04 10.53
C THR A 482 3.26 -2.14 11.51
N ILE A 483 4.21 -2.92 12.03
CA ILE A 483 3.93 -3.96 13.02
C ILE A 483 3.62 -3.31 14.37
N ALA A 484 2.57 -3.80 15.05
CA ALA A 484 2.23 -3.32 16.37
C ALA A 484 3.41 -3.47 17.35
N PRO A 485 3.80 -2.42 18.11
CA PRO A 485 4.97 -2.44 18.97
C PRO A 485 5.04 -3.64 19.94
N PRO A 486 3.94 -4.05 20.60
CA PRO A 486 3.99 -5.20 21.51
C PRO A 486 4.33 -6.55 20.82
N LEU A 487 3.95 -6.70 19.55
CA LEU A 487 4.33 -7.85 18.73
C LEU A 487 5.79 -7.76 18.30
N PHE A 488 6.21 -6.56 17.89
CA PHE A 488 7.56 -6.31 17.40
C PHE A 488 8.61 -6.59 18.48
N ASP A 489 8.36 -6.19 19.73
CA ASP A 489 9.26 -6.40 20.87
C ASP A 489 9.53 -7.88 21.18
N ARG A 490 8.65 -8.78 20.75
CA ARG A 490 8.80 -10.24 20.91
C ARG A 490 9.45 -10.93 19.71
N MET A 491 9.74 -10.16 18.65
CA MET A 491 10.25 -10.71 17.39
C MET A 491 11.76 -10.53 17.29
N GLU A 492 12.44 -11.58 16.87
CA GLU A 492 13.80 -11.50 16.35
C GLU A 492 13.72 -11.23 14.84
N VAL A 493 14.00 -9.99 14.45
CA VAL A 493 13.91 -9.57 13.04
C VAL A 493 15.18 -9.98 12.30
N ILE A 494 14.99 -10.72 11.22
CA ILE A 494 16.05 -11.09 10.27
C ILE A 494 15.76 -10.39 8.96
N GLU A 495 16.57 -9.41 8.60
CA GLU A 495 16.39 -8.65 7.38
C GLU A 495 16.92 -9.41 6.16
N LEU A 496 16.07 -9.50 5.15
CA LEU A 496 16.40 -10.01 3.82
C LEU A 496 16.53 -8.83 2.86
N GLY A 497 17.76 -8.52 2.45
CA GLY A 497 18.03 -7.47 1.47
C GLY A 497 17.60 -7.85 0.04
N SER A 498 17.77 -6.90 -0.87
CA SER A 498 17.57 -7.12 -2.30
C SER A 498 18.68 -8.00 -2.89
N TYR A 499 18.32 -8.77 -3.92
CA TYR A 499 19.30 -9.56 -4.67
C TYR A 499 20.06 -8.69 -5.69
N THR A 500 21.34 -8.96 -5.80
CA THR A 500 22.19 -8.45 -6.89
C THR A 500 21.82 -9.09 -8.24
N ALA A 501 22.26 -8.51 -9.36
CA ALA A 501 22.02 -9.10 -10.68
C ALA A 501 22.64 -10.50 -10.79
N THR A 502 23.84 -10.68 -10.25
CA THR A 502 24.56 -11.97 -10.23
C THR A 502 23.81 -13.02 -9.39
N GLU A 503 23.27 -12.62 -8.21
CA GLU A 503 22.43 -13.51 -7.39
C GLU A 503 21.14 -13.87 -8.12
N LYS A 504 20.44 -12.90 -8.73
CA LYS A 504 19.23 -13.15 -9.54
C LYS A 504 19.50 -14.11 -10.69
N PHE A 505 20.63 -13.93 -11.39
CA PHE A 505 21.05 -14.83 -12.46
C PHE A 505 21.24 -16.26 -11.96
N ARG A 506 21.96 -16.44 -10.85
CA ARG A 506 22.16 -17.76 -10.24
C ARG A 506 20.85 -18.39 -9.80
N ILE A 507 19.99 -17.63 -9.11
CA ILE A 507 18.66 -18.09 -8.69
C ILE A 507 17.81 -18.48 -9.91
N ALA A 508 17.82 -17.67 -10.97
CA ALA A 508 17.11 -17.98 -12.20
C ALA A 508 17.56 -19.30 -12.82
N LYS A 509 18.87 -19.46 -13.01
CA LYS A 509 19.49 -20.62 -13.67
C LYS A 509 19.30 -21.90 -12.86
N ASP A 510 19.59 -21.84 -11.56
CA ASP A 510 19.63 -23.05 -10.73
C ASP A 510 18.25 -23.48 -10.21
N HIS A 511 17.31 -22.53 -10.02
CA HIS A 511 16.04 -22.79 -9.37
C HIS A 511 14.83 -22.44 -10.24
N LEU A 512 14.70 -21.17 -10.73
CA LEU A 512 13.45 -20.70 -11.33
C LEU A 512 13.16 -21.39 -12.69
N VAL A 513 14.15 -21.51 -13.53
CA VAL A 513 13.98 -22.17 -14.85
C VAL A 513 13.49 -23.60 -14.65
N LYS A 514 14.12 -24.37 -13.77
CA LYS A 514 13.73 -25.74 -13.48
C LYS A 514 12.32 -25.82 -12.87
N LYS A 515 12.00 -24.92 -11.95
CA LYS A 515 10.69 -24.84 -11.31
C LYS A 515 9.58 -24.56 -12.32
N GLU A 516 9.77 -23.55 -13.18
CA GLU A 516 8.77 -23.18 -14.17
C GLU A 516 8.66 -24.24 -15.29
N MET A 517 9.75 -24.86 -15.71
CA MET A 517 9.71 -26.00 -16.62
C MET A 517 8.88 -27.16 -16.04
N THR A 518 9.10 -27.53 -14.78
CA THR A 518 8.34 -28.60 -14.13
C THR A 518 6.86 -28.24 -14.04
N LYS A 519 6.54 -27.01 -13.71
CA LYS A 519 5.16 -26.50 -13.60
C LYS A 519 4.41 -26.53 -14.94
N HIS A 520 5.11 -26.31 -16.04
CA HIS A 520 4.56 -26.33 -17.40
C HIS A 520 4.79 -27.67 -18.12
N ALA A 521 5.21 -28.71 -17.41
CA ALA A 521 5.50 -30.04 -17.96
C ALA A 521 6.50 -30.04 -19.12
N LEU A 522 7.49 -29.13 -19.12
CA LEU A 522 8.53 -29.01 -20.15
C LEU A 522 9.79 -29.76 -19.73
N CYS A 523 10.45 -30.42 -20.68
CA CYS A 523 11.74 -31.07 -20.45
C CYS A 523 12.91 -30.26 -21.02
N ALA A 524 14.13 -30.55 -20.53
CA ALA A 524 15.34 -29.83 -20.94
C ALA A 524 15.72 -29.99 -22.44
N ARG A 525 15.12 -30.95 -23.17
CA ARG A 525 15.29 -31.08 -24.60
C ARG A 525 14.39 -30.16 -25.40
N GLU A 526 13.21 -29.84 -24.82
CA GLU A 526 12.16 -29.03 -25.45
C GLU A 526 12.37 -27.55 -25.23
N PHE A 527 12.83 -27.15 -24.03
CA PHE A 527 12.98 -25.75 -23.65
C PHE A 527 14.38 -25.43 -23.13
N LYS A 528 14.99 -24.39 -23.70
CA LYS A 528 16.31 -23.88 -23.28
C LYS A 528 16.33 -22.37 -23.34
N VAL A 529 16.87 -21.75 -22.28
CA VAL A 529 17.17 -20.31 -22.21
C VAL A 529 18.68 -20.16 -22.12
N THR A 530 19.26 -19.25 -22.88
CA THR A 530 20.70 -18.93 -22.79
C THR A 530 21.01 -18.10 -21.58
N ASP A 531 22.23 -18.12 -21.10
CA ASP A 531 22.71 -17.33 -19.99
C ASP A 531 22.54 -15.83 -20.28
N GLY A 532 22.92 -15.35 -21.45
CA GLY A 532 22.75 -13.96 -21.85
C GLY A 532 21.27 -13.54 -21.96
N ALA A 533 20.35 -14.44 -22.37
CA ALA A 533 18.93 -14.12 -22.34
C ALA A 533 18.41 -13.93 -20.88
N LEU A 534 18.93 -14.68 -19.90
CA LEU A 534 18.59 -14.48 -18.50
C LEU A 534 19.14 -13.15 -17.98
N GLU A 535 20.36 -12.80 -18.34
CA GLU A 535 20.97 -11.50 -18.00
C GLU A 535 20.17 -10.34 -18.61
N GLU A 536 19.76 -10.46 -19.87
CA GLU A 536 18.94 -9.49 -20.58
C GLU A 536 17.56 -9.31 -19.90
N ILE A 537 16.92 -10.41 -19.47
CA ILE A 537 15.65 -10.35 -18.72
C ILE A 537 15.85 -9.60 -17.40
N ILE A 538 16.92 -9.86 -16.69
CA ILE A 538 17.24 -9.23 -15.43
C ILE A 538 17.49 -7.73 -15.60
N ALA A 539 18.23 -7.35 -16.64
CA ALA A 539 18.61 -5.96 -16.90
C ALA A 539 17.43 -5.12 -17.41
N HIS A 540 16.73 -5.62 -18.43
CA HIS A 540 15.83 -4.78 -19.23
C HIS A 540 14.35 -5.12 -19.12
N TYR A 541 13.96 -6.25 -18.52
CA TYR A 541 12.54 -6.64 -18.37
C TYR A 541 12.07 -6.66 -16.93
N THR A 542 12.99 -6.68 -15.93
CA THR A 542 12.63 -6.74 -14.52
C THR A 542 13.37 -5.69 -13.71
N ARG A 543 12.62 -4.85 -12.97
CA ARG A 543 13.16 -3.89 -11.98
C ARG A 543 12.46 -4.19 -10.66
N GLU A 544 13.11 -5.02 -9.83
CA GLU A 544 12.56 -5.52 -8.56
C GLU A 544 13.67 -5.89 -7.57
N ALA A 545 13.39 -5.83 -6.28
CA ALA A 545 14.33 -6.26 -5.25
C ALA A 545 14.53 -7.78 -5.23
N GLY A 546 13.45 -8.54 -5.41
CA GLY A 546 13.44 -10.00 -5.44
C GLY A 546 13.51 -10.59 -6.84
N VAL A 547 12.85 -11.74 -7.03
CA VAL A 547 12.83 -12.50 -8.29
C VAL A 547 11.42 -12.86 -8.78
N ARG A 548 10.37 -12.19 -8.26
CA ARG A 548 8.98 -12.54 -8.56
C ARG A 548 8.57 -12.19 -10.00
N ARG A 549 9.04 -11.04 -10.52
CA ARG A 549 8.81 -10.65 -11.92
C ARG A 549 9.65 -11.49 -12.85
N LEU A 550 10.89 -11.78 -12.48
CA LEU A 550 11.78 -12.68 -13.19
C LEU A 550 11.16 -14.07 -13.37
N GLU A 551 10.59 -14.64 -12.30
CA GLU A 551 9.84 -15.89 -12.35
C GLU A 551 8.65 -15.79 -13.32
N LYS A 552 7.89 -14.68 -13.27
CA LYS A 552 6.78 -14.44 -14.22
C LYS A 552 7.25 -14.35 -15.68
N CYS A 553 8.37 -13.70 -15.95
CA CYS A 553 8.95 -13.63 -17.31
C CYS A 553 9.34 -15.03 -17.80
N ILE A 554 10.03 -15.81 -16.97
CA ILE A 554 10.40 -17.20 -17.30
C ILE A 554 9.14 -18.05 -17.52
N GLY A 555 8.11 -17.93 -16.68
CA GLY A 555 6.82 -18.59 -16.85
C GLY A 555 6.11 -18.19 -18.15
N THR A 556 6.24 -16.94 -18.59
CA THR A 556 5.71 -16.50 -19.90
C THR A 556 6.43 -17.17 -21.04
N LEU A 557 7.77 -17.28 -20.97
CA LEU A 557 8.56 -18.01 -21.96
C LEU A 557 8.17 -19.50 -22.01
N CYS A 558 7.96 -20.14 -20.85
CA CYS A 558 7.49 -21.52 -20.78
C CYS A 558 6.12 -21.70 -21.42
N ARG A 559 5.15 -20.81 -21.18
CA ARG A 559 3.84 -20.86 -21.83
C ARG A 559 3.94 -20.73 -23.35
N LYS A 560 4.73 -19.79 -23.85
CA LYS A 560 4.96 -19.63 -25.30
C LYS A 560 5.66 -20.85 -25.91
N ALA A 561 6.58 -21.45 -25.16
CA ALA A 561 7.21 -22.70 -25.56
C ALA A 561 6.19 -23.84 -25.68
N SER A 562 5.27 -23.98 -24.71
CA SER A 562 4.22 -25.01 -24.77
C SER A 562 3.34 -24.85 -26.01
N VAL A 563 2.93 -23.60 -26.35
CA VAL A 563 2.16 -23.33 -27.57
C VAL A 563 2.92 -23.70 -28.83
N ALA A 564 4.23 -23.35 -28.89
CA ALA A 564 5.05 -23.65 -30.05
C ALA A 564 5.28 -25.18 -30.25
N LEU A 565 5.45 -25.91 -29.14
CA LEU A 565 5.59 -27.36 -29.15
C LEU A 565 4.32 -28.06 -29.62
N GLU A 566 3.14 -27.62 -29.17
CA GLU A 566 1.85 -28.10 -29.67
C GLU A 566 1.65 -27.78 -31.15
N SER A 567 2.25 -26.70 -31.67
CA SER A 567 2.25 -26.34 -33.09
C SER A 567 3.28 -27.14 -33.93
N GLY A 568 3.97 -28.13 -33.34
CA GLY A 568 4.88 -29.03 -34.03
C GLY A 568 6.37 -28.65 -34.00
N VAL A 569 6.75 -27.61 -33.27
CA VAL A 569 8.15 -27.26 -33.05
C VAL A 569 8.80 -28.27 -32.11
N LYS A 570 9.93 -28.85 -32.47
CA LYS A 570 10.61 -29.89 -31.67
C LYS A 570 11.40 -29.35 -30.48
N SER A 571 11.85 -28.11 -30.50
CA SER A 571 12.56 -27.48 -29.40
C SER A 571 12.44 -25.96 -29.49
N PHE A 572 12.21 -25.34 -28.33
CA PHE A 572 12.08 -23.90 -28.19
C PHE A 572 13.34 -23.34 -27.50
N ARG A 573 14.05 -22.47 -28.17
CA ARG A 573 15.29 -21.86 -27.65
C ARG A 573 15.13 -20.35 -27.54
N VAL A 574 15.40 -19.82 -26.38
CA VAL A 574 15.38 -18.40 -26.09
C VAL A 574 16.80 -17.88 -25.97
N ASN A 575 17.13 -16.87 -26.76
CA ASN A 575 18.37 -16.13 -26.73
C ASN A 575 18.09 -14.63 -26.72
N GLU A 576 19.15 -13.81 -26.62
CA GLU A 576 19.09 -12.36 -26.55
C GLU A 576 18.34 -11.74 -27.74
N LYS A 577 18.54 -12.31 -28.94
CA LYS A 577 17.99 -11.77 -30.19
C LYS A 577 16.50 -11.98 -30.37
N ASN A 578 15.97 -13.12 -29.89
CA ASN A 578 14.56 -13.47 -30.04
C ASN A 578 13.72 -13.19 -28.77
N LEU A 579 14.33 -12.65 -27.70
CA LEU A 579 13.69 -12.38 -26.46
C LEU A 579 12.54 -11.36 -26.61
N GLN A 580 12.77 -10.37 -27.47
CA GLN A 580 11.80 -9.32 -27.76
C GLN A 580 10.52 -9.86 -28.43
N ASP A 581 10.63 -10.92 -29.26
CA ASP A 581 9.46 -11.57 -29.89
C ASP A 581 8.52 -12.23 -28.87
N TYR A 582 9.10 -12.60 -27.72
CA TYR A 582 8.35 -13.33 -26.68
C TYR A 582 7.90 -12.44 -25.53
N LEU A 583 8.73 -11.51 -25.07
CA LEU A 583 8.44 -10.66 -23.93
C LEU A 583 8.02 -9.23 -24.31
N GLY A 584 8.11 -8.90 -25.61
CA GLY A 584 7.86 -7.54 -26.10
C GLY A 584 9.07 -6.63 -25.95
N VAL A 585 8.88 -5.34 -26.17
CA VAL A 585 9.93 -4.33 -26.10
C VAL A 585 10.51 -4.27 -24.68
N PRO A 586 11.85 -4.14 -24.53
CA PRO A 586 12.49 -3.89 -23.24
C PRO A 586 11.83 -2.75 -22.49
N LYS A 587 11.54 -2.96 -21.21
CA LYS A 587 10.80 -1.98 -20.37
C LYS A 587 11.72 -0.98 -19.71
N TYR A 588 12.96 -1.34 -19.53
CA TYR A 588 13.94 -0.55 -18.80
C TYR A 588 15.19 -0.41 -19.67
N THR A 589 15.69 0.80 -19.75
CA THR A 589 16.99 1.12 -20.35
C THR A 589 18.01 1.24 -19.22
N ASP A 590 19.27 1.06 -19.55
CA ASP A 590 20.35 1.30 -18.60
C ASP A 590 20.39 2.80 -18.23
N ASP A 591 20.38 3.08 -16.94
CA ASP A 591 20.61 4.42 -16.41
C ASP A 591 22.12 4.73 -16.50
N LEU A 592 22.63 4.91 -17.71
CA LEU A 592 24.04 5.25 -17.92
C LEU A 592 24.31 6.70 -17.51
N ILE A 593 25.48 6.92 -16.90
CA ILE A 593 25.93 8.27 -16.57
C ILE A 593 26.07 9.14 -17.82
N PRO A 594 25.82 10.47 -17.73
CA PRO A 594 26.13 11.40 -18.80
C PRO A 594 27.60 11.22 -19.24
N GLY A 595 27.86 11.28 -20.55
CA GLY A 595 29.22 11.10 -21.09
C GLY A 595 30.16 12.26 -20.86
N GLU A 596 29.65 13.42 -20.37
CA GLU A 596 30.40 14.67 -20.19
C GLU A 596 30.14 15.26 -18.81
N ASN A 597 31.15 15.93 -18.27
CA ASN A 597 31.05 16.67 -17.02
C ASN A 597 30.15 17.91 -17.23
N GLN A 598 29.21 18.13 -16.32
CA GLN A 598 28.22 19.22 -16.44
C GLN A 598 28.22 20.10 -15.20
N VAL A 599 27.91 21.38 -15.41
CA VAL A 599 27.71 22.33 -14.32
C VAL A 599 26.30 22.16 -13.75
N GLY A 600 26.18 22.13 -12.43
CA GLY A 600 24.90 22.02 -11.76
C GLY A 600 24.24 20.64 -11.80
N VAL A 601 24.86 19.63 -12.38
CA VAL A 601 24.29 18.28 -12.50
C VAL A 601 25.14 17.28 -11.72
N VAL A 602 24.51 16.54 -10.79
CA VAL A 602 25.20 15.58 -9.92
C VAL A 602 24.49 14.25 -9.88
N ASN A 603 25.26 13.17 -9.79
CA ASN A 603 24.75 11.81 -9.61
C ASN A 603 24.57 11.51 -8.12
N GLY A 604 23.36 11.64 -7.62
CA GLY A 604 22.96 11.13 -6.32
C GLY A 604 22.59 9.66 -6.36
N LEU A 605 22.49 9.03 -5.20
CA LEU A 605 22.11 7.63 -5.05
C LEU A 605 20.87 7.53 -4.15
N ALA A 606 19.83 6.90 -4.67
CA ALA A 606 18.59 6.65 -3.95
C ALA A 606 18.38 5.14 -3.72
N TRP A 607 17.63 4.83 -2.68
CA TRP A 607 17.16 3.50 -2.41
C TRP A 607 15.63 3.47 -2.49
N THR A 608 15.09 2.45 -3.11
CA THR A 608 13.66 2.22 -3.27
C THR A 608 13.29 0.80 -2.88
N SER A 609 12.00 0.53 -2.72
CA SER A 609 11.50 -0.83 -2.46
C SER A 609 11.88 -1.87 -3.55
N VAL A 610 12.36 -1.41 -4.69
CA VAL A 610 12.79 -2.26 -5.82
C VAL A 610 14.32 -2.36 -5.96
N GLY A 611 15.07 -1.67 -5.11
CA GLY A 611 16.54 -1.65 -5.10
C GLY A 611 17.12 -0.24 -5.19
N GLY A 612 18.43 -0.15 -5.40
CA GLY A 612 19.10 1.13 -5.62
C GLY A 612 18.86 1.67 -7.02
N THR A 613 18.84 3.00 -7.15
CA THR A 613 18.74 3.71 -8.42
C THR A 613 19.62 4.95 -8.40
N MET A 614 20.05 5.39 -9.57
CA MET A 614 20.69 6.68 -9.73
C MET A 614 19.63 7.77 -9.58
N LEU A 615 20.00 8.86 -8.95
CA LEU A 615 19.18 10.05 -8.81
C LEU A 615 19.96 11.26 -9.37
N SER A 616 19.69 11.62 -10.61
CA SER A 616 20.22 12.87 -11.14
C SER A 616 19.58 14.04 -10.40
N ILE A 617 20.37 14.99 -9.96
CA ILE A 617 19.92 16.24 -9.37
C ILE A 617 20.49 17.36 -10.20
N GLU A 618 19.61 18.19 -10.72
CA GLU A 618 19.92 19.32 -11.57
C GLU A 618 19.63 20.62 -10.81
N VAL A 619 20.55 21.54 -10.86
CA VAL A 619 20.41 22.87 -10.26
C VAL A 619 20.67 23.93 -11.32
N SER A 620 19.80 24.92 -11.38
CA SER A 620 19.98 26.10 -12.21
C SER A 620 19.80 27.34 -11.36
N ALA A 621 20.66 28.35 -11.60
CA ALA A 621 20.62 29.64 -10.92
C ALA A 621 20.47 30.77 -11.94
N PHE A 622 19.47 31.62 -11.79
CA PHE A 622 19.20 32.74 -12.66
C PHE A 622 18.95 34.02 -11.85
N PRO A 623 19.16 35.24 -12.45
CA PRO A 623 18.89 36.50 -11.76
C PRO A 623 17.45 36.51 -11.21
N GLY A 624 17.29 36.87 -9.93
CA GLY A 624 16.00 36.79 -9.29
C GLY A 624 15.95 37.51 -7.94
N THR A 625 15.09 37.04 -7.05
CA THR A 625 14.79 37.65 -5.76
C THR A 625 15.12 36.78 -4.56
N GLY A 626 15.85 35.68 -4.78
CA GLY A 626 16.23 34.71 -3.74
C GLY A 626 15.20 33.59 -3.53
N LYS A 627 14.33 33.34 -4.48
CA LYS A 627 13.38 32.25 -4.40
C LYS A 627 14.08 30.90 -4.65
N VAL A 628 13.69 29.88 -3.87
CA VAL A 628 14.13 28.51 -4.07
C VAL A 628 12.94 27.73 -4.60
N GLN A 629 13.01 27.33 -5.85
CA GLN A 629 12.03 26.45 -6.49
C GLN A 629 12.52 25.01 -6.42
N ILE A 630 11.60 24.09 -6.08
CA ILE A 630 11.89 22.67 -5.98
C ILE A 630 10.87 21.95 -6.83
N THR A 631 11.33 21.09 -7.74
CA THR A 631 10.48 20.29 -8.63
C THR A 631 11.00 18.87 -8.73
N GLY A 632 10.14 17.92 -9.12
CA GLY A 632 10.50 16.49 -9.25
C GLY A 632 9.84 15.59 -8.22
N ASN A 633 8.72 16.04 -7.62
CA ASN A 633 7.95 15.27 -6.61
C ASN A 633 8.81 14.88 -5.40
N LEU A 634 9.46 15.90 -4.80
CA LEU A 634 10.28 15.76 -3.60
C LEU A 634 9.41 15.90 -2.35
N GLY A 635 9.54 14.94 -1.42
CA GLY A 635 8.85 14.97 -0.14
C GLY A 635 9.42 16.02 0.84
N ASP A 636 8.80 16.09 2.01
CA ASP A 636 9.12 17.12 3.02
C ASP A 636 10.55 17.01 3.53
N VAL A 637 11.04 15.78 3.80
CA VAL A 637 12.41 15.55 4.30
C VAL A 637 13.45 15.97 3.28
N MET A 638 13.22 15.70 2.01
CA MET A 638 14.13 16.10 0.94
C MET A 638 14.09 17.61 0.71
N THR A 639 12.92 18.22 0.83
CA THR A 639 12.74 19.68 0.79
C THR A 639 13.48 20.38 1.94
N GLU A 640 13.46 19.78 3.14
CA GLU A 640 14.24 20.27 4.29
C GLU A 640 15.75 20.14 4.05
N SER A 641 16.19 19.05 3.43
CA SER A 641 17.58 18.85 3.02
C SER A 641 18.06 19.92 2.05
N VAL A 642 17.22 20.34 1.08
CA VAL A 642 17.52 21.48 0.19
C VAL A 642 17.71 22.77 0.99
N LYS A 643 16.82 23.08 1.92
CA LYS A 643 16.92 24.29 2.76
C LYS A 643 18.20 24.28 3.61
N THR A 644 18.55 23.10 4.15
CA THR A 644 19.80 22.91 4.89
C THR A 644 21.03 23.14 4.02
N ALA A 645 21.04 22.60 2.80
CA ALA A 645 22.12 22.81 1.83
C ALA A 645 22.32 24.29 1.47
N VAL A 646 21.24 25.01 1.15
CA VAL A 646 21.27 26.44 0.87
C VAL A 646 21.76 27.24 2.09
N GLY A 647 21.29 26.89 3.29
CA GLY A 647 21.72 27.53 4.54
C GLY A 647 23.22 27.32 4.82
N PHE A 648 23.72 26.09 4.56
CA PHE A 648 25.14 25.76 4.71
C PHE A 648 26.00 26.55 3.72
N ILE A 649 25.65 26.56 2.42
CA ILE A 649 26.42 27.31 1.39
C ILE A 649 26.45 28.80 1.73
N ARG A 650 25.31 29.36 2.16
CA ARG A 650 25.23 30.76 2.59
C ARG A 650 26.22 31.09 3.73
N SER A 651 26.44 30.16 4.64
CA SER A 651 27.38 30.33 5.75
C SER A 651 28.85 30.22 5.33
N ARG A 652 29.13 29.68 4.13
CA ARG A 652 30.46 29.38 3.60
C ARG A 652 30.72 29.99 2.21
N ALA A 653 29.86 30.93 1.76
CA ALA A 653 29.94 31.49 0.42
C ALA A 653 31.35 32.01 0.07
N ASP A 654 31.97 32.78 0.95
CA ASP A 654 33.34 33.30 0.80
C ASP A 654 34.38 32.20 0.57
N THR A 655 34.26 31.06 1.28
CA THR A 655 35.17 29.91 1.18
C THR A 655 35.14 29.27 -0.19
N TYR A 656 33.96 29.23 -0.80
CA TYR A 656 33.74 28.60 -2.12
C TYR A 656 33.76 29.59 -3.28
N GLY A 657 34.13 30.88 -3.04
CA GLY A 657 34.17 31.92 -4.08
C GLY A 657 32.79 32.29 -4.64
N ILE A 658 31.76 32.09 -3.85
CA ILE A 658 30.37 32.39 -4.20
C ILE A 658 30.02 33.78 -3.67
N ASP A 659 29.29 34.58 -4.49
CA ASP A 659 28.75 35.86 -4.06
C ASP A 659 27.94 35.75 -2.78
N ASP A 660 28.31 36.48 -1.73
CA ASP A 660 27.65 36.44 -0.43
C ASP A 660 26.19 36.93 -0.46
N GLN A 661 25.77 37.61 -1.53
CA GLN A 661 24.39 38.05 -1.76
C GLN A 661 23.60 37.15 -2.72
N PHE A 662 24.15 35.99 -3.14
CA PHE A 662 23.46 35.09 -4.09
C PHE A 662 22.03 34.79 -3.67
N TYR A 663 21.78 34.66 -2.36
CA TYR A 663 20.47 34.37 -1.80
C TYR A 663 19.45 35.53 -1.91
N LYS A 664 19.86 36.69 -2.40
CA LYS A 664 18.96 37.82 -2.69
C LYS A 664 18.87 38.12 -4.18
N ASN A 665 19.93 37.84 -4.93
CA ASN A 665 20.11 38.26 -6.32
C ASN A 665 19.91 37.15 -7.32
N LYS A 666 19.84 35.87 -6.85
CA LYS A 666 19.62 34.68 -7.70
C LYS A 666 18.46 33.88 -7.19
N ASP A 667 17.58 33.50 -8.09
CA ASP A 667 16.61 32.43 -7.83
C ASP A 667 17.27 31.08 -8.15
N LEU A 668 17.03 30.10 -7.31
CA LEU A 668 17.59 28.76 -7.43
C LEU A 668 16.47 27.77 -7.79
N HIS A 669 16.67 26.99 -8.83
CA HIS A 669 15.76 25.93 -9.20
C HIS A 669 16.45 24.57 -9.07
N ILE A 670 15.97 23.74 -8.16
CA ILE A 670 16.46 22.39 -7.93
C ILE A 670 15.45 21.42 -8.53
N HIS A 671 15.90 20.58 -9.45
CA HIS A 671 15.07 19.61 -10.13
C HIS A 671 15.62 18.20 -9.95
N ALA A 672 14.75 17.26 -9.63
CA ALA A 672 15.06 15.83 -9.70
C ALA A 672 14.17 15.20 -10.78
N PRO A 673 14.71 14.79 -11.94
CA PRO A 673 13.96 14.15 -13.01
C PRO A 673 13.12 12.97 -12.56
N GLU A 674 12.21 12.48 -13.41
CA GLU A 674 11.25 11.42 -13.10
C GLU A 674 10.23 11.80 -12.02
N ALA A 675 9.52 12.91 -12.22
CA ALA A 675 8.51 13.42 -11.27
C ALA A 675 7.35 12.45 -10.97
N ALA A 676 7.14 11.41 -11.77
CA ALA A 676 6.15 10.36 -11.53
C ALA A 676 6.47 9.49 -10.31
N ILE A 677 7.74 9.47 -9.84
CA ILE A 677 8.16 8.67 -8.70
C ILE A 677 8.38 9.60 -7.51
N PRO A 678 7.63 9.45 -6.40
CA PRO A 678 7.87 10.23 -5.19
C PRO A 678 9.28 9.96 -4.66
N LYS A 679 9.98 11.02 -4.26
CA LYS A 679 11.34 10.93 -3.72
C LYS A 679 11.36 11.65 -2.38
N ASP A 680 11.72 10.91 -1.32
CA ASP A 680 11.88 11.51 0.01
C ASP A 680 13.05 10.89 0.76
N GLY A 681 13.76 11.69 1.54
CA GLY A 681 14.85 11.26 2.37
C GLY A 681 16.01 12.25 2.46
N PRO A 682 16.77 12.23 3.57
CA PRO A 682 17.86 13.19 3.82
C PRO A 682 19.15 12.87 3.05
N SER A 683 19.26 11.67 2.47
CA SER A 683 20.52 11.13 1.92
C SER A 683 21.04 11.81 0.65
N ALA A 684 20.30 12.76 0.08
CA ALA A 684 20.69 13.57 -1.07
C ALA A 684 21.41 14.87 -0.70
N GLY A 685 21.58 15.17 0.59
CA GLY A 685 22.13 16.43 1.07
C GLY A 685 23.50 16.79 0.50
N LEU A 686 24.44 15.84 0.46
CA LEU A 686 25.76 16.06 -0.15
C LEU A 686 25.64 16.34 -1.64
N ALA A 687 24.80 15.58 -2.35
CA ALA A 687 24.58 15.75 -3.78
C ALA A 687 23.98 17.13 -4.11
N ILE A 688 22.90 17.51 -3.43
CA ILE A 688 22.26 18.82 -3.60
C ILE A 688 23.25 19.96 -3.35
N THR A 689 24.04 19.86 -2.28
CA THR A 689 25.03 20.88 -1.93
C THR A 689 26.12 20.96 -2.99
N THR A 690 26.60 19.85 -3.53
CA THR A 690 27.60 19.83 -4.58
C THR A 690 27.08 20.44 -5.88
N ALA A 691 25.85 20.12 -6.27
CA ALA A 691 25.20 20.69 -7.45
C ALA A 691 25.02 22.21 -7.32
N LEU A 692 24.61 22.68 -6.13
CA LEU A 692 24.49 24.11 -5.83
C LEU A 692 25.84 24.83 -5.90
N VAL A 693 26.91 24.27 -5.32
CA VAL A 693 28.26 24.87 -5.39
C VAL A 693 28.74 24.92 -6.84
N SER A 694 28.58 23.82 -7.58
CA SER A 694 28.92 23.74 -8.99
C SER A 694 28.23 24.82 -9.81
N GLU A 695 26.91 24.98 -9.70
CA GLU A 695 26.13 25.95 -10.43
C GLU A 695 26.50 27.39 -10.06
N LEU A 696 26.70 27.67 -8.77
CA LEU A 696 27.03 29.00 -8.30
C LEU A 696 28.46 29.44 -8.65
N THR A 697 29.37 28.49 -8.82
CA THR A 697 30.78 28.74 -9.19
C THR A 697 31.08 28.54 -10.68
N GLY A 698 30.16 27.90 -11.42
CA GLY A 698 30.36 27.54 -12.84
C GLY A 698 31.36 26.41 -13.05
N ILE A 699 31.67 25.59 -12.02
CA ILE A 699 32.65 24.52 -12.10
C ILE A 699 31.92 23.18 -12.39
N PRO A 700 32.31 22.47 -13.47
CA PRO A 700 31.67 21.18 -13.81
C PRO A 700 31.90 20.12 -12.73
N ILE A 701 30.86 19.26 -12.55
CA ILE A 701 30.95 18.06 -11.73
C ILE A 701 31.41 16.88 -12.61
N ARG A 702 32.26 16.04 -12.08
CA ARG A 702 32.71 14.82 -12.74
C ARG A 702 31.54 13.84 -12.89
N CYS A 703 31.26 13.44 -14.12
CA CYS A 703 30.16 12.55 -14.46
C CYS A 703 30.36 11.11 -13.91
N ASP A 704 31.63 10.67 -13.68
CA ASP A 704 31.97 9.35 -13.17
C ASP A 704 31.92 9.25 -11.64
N VAL A 705 31.52 10.33 -10.95
CA VAL A 705 31.39 10.39 -9.48
C VAL A 705 29.91 10.35 -9.10
N ALA A 706 29.55 9.44 -8.22
CA ALA A 706 28.28 9.43 -7.54
C ALA A 706 28.45 9.69 -6.03
N MET A 707 27.41 10.17 -5.37
CA MET A 707 27.49 10.43 -3.96
C MET A 707 26.19 10.21 -3.22
N THR A 708 26.32 9.91 -1.93
CA THR A 708 25.20 9.83 -1.00
C THR A 708 25.64 10.30 0.37
N GLY A 709 24.76 10.97 1.08
CA GLY A 709 25.04 11.44 2.44
C GLY A 709 24.09 12.57 2.82
N GLU A 710 23.71 12.61 4.08
CA GLU A 710 23.03 13.75 4.66
C GLU A 710 24.05 14.83 5.03
N ILE A 711 23.66 16.09 4.96
CA ILE A 711 24.50 17.22 5.34
C ILE A 711 23.91 17.97 6.53
N SER A 712 24.76 18.27 7.51
CA SER A 712 24.37 19.16 8.61
C SER A 712 24.62 20.63 8.26
N LEU A 713 23.99 21.57 8.97
CA LEU A 713 24.24 23.03 8.84
C LEU A 713 25.69 23.44 9.09
N LYS A 714 26.53 22.54 9.63
CA LYS A 714 27.96 22.76 9.85
C LYS A 714 28.84 22.05 8.82
N GLY A 715 28.21 21.41 7.81
CA GLY A 715 28.91 20.72 6.73
C GLY A 715 29.46 19.34 7.10
N ARG A 716 28.97 18.71 8.18
CA ARG A 716 29.31 17.31 8.48
C ARG A 716 28.50 16.39 7.58
N ALA A 717 29.14 15.36 7.07
CA ALA A 717 28.50 14.27 6.38
C ALA A 717 27.93 13.29 7.41
N LEU A 718 26.62 13.08 7.39
CA LEU A 718 25.91 12.19 8.32
C LEU A 718 25.58 10.86 7.65
N PRO A 719 25.49 9.75 8.42
CA PRO A 719 25.31 8.42 7.88
C PRO A 719 23.95 8.22 7.23
N ILE A 720 23.90 7.25 6.31
CA ILE A 720 22.71 6.92 5.51
C ILE A 720 22.43 5.41 5.54
N GLY A 721 21.20 5.03 5.21
CA GLY A 721 20.82 3.63 5.01
C GLY A 721 20.93 3.17 3.55
N GLY A 722 20.92 1.84 3.35
CA GLY A 722 20.84 1.21 2.03
C GLY A 722 22.12 1.37 1.18
N LEU A 723 23.30 1.41 1.80
CA LEU A 723 24.55 1.58 1.06
C LEU A 723 24.81 0.44 0.08
N LYS A 724 24.44 -0.79 0.39
CA LYS A 724 24.58 -1.96 -0.49
C LYS A 724 23.85 -1.76 -1.80
N GLU A 725 22.58 -1.36 -1.74
CA GLU A 725 21.73 -1.13 -2.92
C GLU A 725 22.19 0.08 -3.71
N LYS A 726 22.55 1.16 -3.05
CA LYS A 726 23.05 2.40 -3.65
C LYS A 726 24.36 2.18 -4.41
N SER A 727 25.30 1.44 -3.83
CA SER A 727 26.57 1.13 -4.48
C SER A 727 26.41 0.23 -5.69
N MET A 728 25.45 -0.70 -5.66
CA MET A 728 25.13 -1.52 -6.83
C MET A 728 24.56 -0.67 -7.97
N ALA A 729 23.73 0.34 -7.67
CA ALA A 729 23.22 1.26 -8.69
C ALA A 729 24.35 2.07 -9.33
N ALA A 730 25.27 2.61 -8.54
CA ALA A 730 26.45 3.32 -9.03
C ALA A 730 27.35 2.44 -9.92
N TYR A 731 27.60 1.20 -9.50
CA TYR A 731 28.38 0.22 -10.27
C TYR A 731 27.76 -0.07 -11.64
N LYS A 732 26.43 -0.32 -11.67
CA LYS A 732 25.70 -0.57 -12.91
C LYS A 732 25.68 0.62 -13.86
N ALA A 733 25.57 1.84 -13.30
CA ALA A 733 25.58 3.07 -14.08
C ALA A 733 26.98 3.40 -14.66
N GLY A 734 28.03 2.69 -14.21
CA GLY A 734 29.41 2.89 -14.68
C GLY A 734 30.18 3.96 -13.91
N CYS A 735 29.74 4.34 -12.70
CA CYS A 735 30.47 5.26 -11.85
C CYS A 735 31.79 4.62 -11.39
N SER A 736 32.88 5.37 -11.49
CA SER A 736 34.19 4.93 -11.01
C SER A 736 34.40 5.20 -9.51
N THR A 737 33.73 6.23 -8.98
CA THR A 737 33.93 6.69 -7.61
C THR A 737 32.58 6.94 -6.94
N VAL A 738 32.46 6.47 -5.69
CA VAL A 738 31.30 6.75 -4.84
C VAL A 738 31.74 7.41 -3.55
N ILE A 739 31.22 8.59 -3.28
CA ILE A 739 31.47 9.34 -2.03
C ILE A 739 30.41 8.94 -1.01
N ILE A 740 30.87 8.55 0.19
CA ILE A 740 30.01 8.10 1.29
C ILE A 740 30.41 8.79 2.60
N PRO A 741 29.49 8.94 3.57
CA PRO A 741 29.88 9.38 4.91
C PRO A 741 30.86 8.39 5.58
N ALA A 742 31.83 8.91 6.33
CA ALA A 742 32.84 8.08 6.98
C ALA A 742 32.26 7.05 7.95
N GLU A 743 31.15 7.38 8.61
CA GLU A 743 30.45 6.45 9.51
C GLU A 743 29.86 5.22 8.78
N ASN A 744 29.61 5.31 7.47
CA ASN A 744 29.16 4.18 6.63
C ASN A 744 30.31 3.26 6.17
N SER A 745 31.57 3.52 6.56
CA SER A 745 32.69 2.64 6.21
C SER A 745 32.51 1.21 6.75
N LYS A 746 31.79 1.04 7.86
CA LYS A 746 31.42 -0.27 8.41
C LYS A 746 30.51 -1.07 7.46
N ASP A 747 29.64 -0.39 6.71
CA ASP A 747 28.67 -1.01 5.81
C ASP A 747 29.33 -1.52 4.50
N LEU A 748 30.58 -1.10 4.24
CA LEU A 748 31.36 -1.61 3.09
C LEU A 748 31.59 -3.13 3.18
N GLN A 749 31.55 -3.71 4.40
CA GLN A 749 31.68 -5.16 4.57
C GLN A 749 30.52 -5.93 3.94
N GLU A 750 29.36 -5.31 3.80
CA GLU A 750 28.15 -5.92 3.22
C GLU A 750 28.08 -5.85 1.69
N ILE A 751 28.97 -5.06 1.08
CA ILE A 751 29.03 -4.86 -0.37
C ILE A 751 29.75 -6.04 -0.99
N GLY A 752 29.21 -6.56 -2.10
CA GLY A 752 29.81 -7.66 -2.86
C GLY A 752 31.17 -7.30 -3.43
N GLU A 753 32.08 -8.28 -3.49
CA GLU A 753 33.46 -8.09 -3.97
C GLU A 753 33.53 -7.56 -5.41
N GLU A 754 32.58 -7.92 -6.26
CA GLU A 754 32.44 -7.42 -7.64
C GLU A 754 32.30 -5.89 -7.69
N VAL A 755 31.45 -5.35 -6.82
CA VAL A 755 31.22 -3.89 -6.71
C VAL A 755 32.44 -3.19 -6.09
N LYS A 756 33.07 -3.79 -5.08
CA LYS A 756 34.29 -3.24 -4.48
C LYS A 756 35.45 -3.19 -5.46
N ALA A 757 35.53 -4.15 -6.38
CA ALA A 757 36.57 -4.17 -7.42
C ALA A 757 36.31 -3.14 -8.53
N GLY A 758 35.04 -2.82 -8.83
CA GLY A 758 34.65 -1.90 -9.89
C GLY A 758 34.47 -0.44 -9.47
N VAL A 759 34.30 -0.16 -8.17
CA VAL A 759 33.98 1.19 -7.67
C VAL A 759 34.92 1.56 -6.53
N ARG A 760 35.50 2.73 -6.61
CA ARG A 760 36.29 3.33 -5.53
C ARG A 760 35.40 4.02 -4.53
N PHE A 761 35.32 3.54 -3.31
CA PHE A 761 34.61 4.21 -2.21
C PHE A 761 35.50 5.20 -1.52
N VAL A 762 34.99 6.45 -1.33
CA VAL A 762 35.71 7.52 -0.65
C VAL A 762 34.89 7.97 0.57
N PRO A 763 35.27 7.56 1.78
CA PRO A 763 34.63 8.04 3.01
C PRO A 763 35.01 9.51 3.27
N VAL A 764 34.02 10.32 3.65
CA VAL A 764 34.17 11.72 3.98
C VAL A 764 33.47 12.07 5.30
N ASP A 765 34.10 12.92 6.11
CA ASP A 765 33.54 13.43 7.37
C ASP A 765 32.85 14.78 7.16
N THR A 766 33.35 15.57 6.21
CA THR A 766 32.88 16.92 5.93
C THR A 766 32.68 17.17 4.44
N PHE A 767 31.81 18.11 4.12
CA PHE A 767 31.55 18.51 2.75
C PHE A 767 32.79 19.07 2.03
N ASP A 768 33.70 19.72 2.74
CA ASP A 768 34.94 20.24 2.17
C ASP A 768 35.81 19.14 1.53
N GLN A 769 35.69 17.89 2.00
CA GLN A 769 36.38 16.73 1.42
C GLN A 769 35.69 16.19 0.16
N VAL A 770 34.44 16.56 -0.10
CA VAL A 770 33.67 16.13 -1.28
C VAL A 770 34.13 16.88 -2.52
N LEU A 771 34.35 18.19 -2.41
CA LEU A 771 34.59 19.08 -3.54
C LEU A 771 35.82 18.68 -4.38
N PRO A 772 37.00 18.35 -3.81
CA PRO A 772 38.18 17.98 -4.61
C PRO A 772 38.02 16.65 -5.35
N ILE A 773 37.02 15.85 -5.00
CA ILE A 773 36.74 14.56 -5.63
C ILE A 773 35.68 14.73 -6.71
N ALA A 774 34.64 15.55 -6.41
CA ALA A 774 33.47 15.68 -7.24
C ALA A 774 33.61 16.75 -8.35
N LEU A 775 34.35 17.82 -8.10
CA LEU A 775 34.54 18.91 -9.07
C LEU A 775 35.78 18.69 -9.93
N GLU A 776 35.82 19.25 -11.12
CA GLU A 776 37.02 19.20 -11.98
C GLU A 776 38.20 19.99 -11.40
N TYR A 777 37.90 21.09 -10.76
CA TYR A 777 38.90 21.93 -10.03
C TYR A 777 38.24 22.61 -8.84
N MET A 778 39.06 22.98 -7.87
CA MET A 778 38.58 23.61 -6.64
C MET A 778 38.15 25.05 -6.86
N PRO A 779 37.05 25.49 -6.24
CA PRO A 779 36.68 26.91 -6.28
C PRO A 779 37.74 27.76 -5.56
N THR A 780 38.01 28.96 -6.13
CA THR A 780 38.94 29.91 -5.53
C THR A 780 38.21 30.77 -4.51
N PRO A 781 38.63 30.77 -3.23
CA PRO A 781 38.00 31.60 -2.21
C PRO A 781 38.05 33.10 -2.60
N THR A 782 36.96 33.79 -2.34
CA THR A 782 36.93 35.24 -2.49
C THR A 782 37.77 35.88 -1.37
N ALA A 783 38.73 36.72 -1.69
CA ALA A 783 39.54 37.42 -0.67
C ALA A 783 38.59 38.23 0.22
N ARG A 784 38.56 37.96 1.51
CA ARG A 784 37.84 38.81 2.45
C ARG A 784 38.54 40.13 2.53
N GLU A 785 37.86 41.26 2.22
CA GLU A 785 38.21 42.53 2.79
C GLU A 785 38.10 42.41 4.31
N ASP A 786 39.21 42.68 5.02
CA ASP A 786 39.31 42.57 6.47
C ASP A 786 38.20 43.39 7.15
N LYS A 787 37.16 42.70 7.62
CA LYS A 787 36.27 43.31 8.62
C LYS A 787 37.06 43.42 9.93
N PRO A 788 37.10 44.61 10.57
CA PRO A 788 37.85 44.76 11.81
C PRO A 788 37.43 43.72 12.87
N ALA A 789 38.43 43.09 13.48
CA ALA A 789 38.26 42.03 14.47
C ALA A 789 37.31 42.48 15.58
N ALA A 790 36.28 41.69 15.82
CA ALA A 790 35.36 41.89 16.92
C ALA A 790 36.16 41.94 18.23
N VAL A 791 36.02 43.03 18.99
CA VAL A 791 36.61 43.21 20.29
C VAL A 791 36.16 42.07 21.23
N PRO A 792 37.07 41.38 21.91
CA PRO A 792 36.69 40.28 22.78
C PRO A 792 35.83 40.76 23.95
N VAL A 793 34.60 40.26 24.02
CA VAL A 793 33.72 40.49 25.18
C VAL A 793 34.37 39.87 26.40
N ALA A 794 34.70 40.70 27.41
CA ALA A 794 35.31 40.28 28.67
C ALA A 794 34.44 39.18 29.32
N LYS A 795 35.12 38.07 29.69
CA LYS A 795 34.47 36.94 30.41
C LYS A 795 33.84 37.46 31.70
N ALA A 796 32.53 37.45 31.81
CA ALA A 796 31.83 37.67 33.07
C ALA A 796 32.28 36.63 34.10
N LYS A 797 32.78 37.09 35.25
CA LYS A 797 33.12 36.20 36.40
C LYS A 797 31.82 35.50 36.83
N ARG A 798 31.87 34.16 36.88
CA ARG A 798 30.86 33.35 37.55
C ARG A 798 30.71 33.79 39.00
N ALA A 799 29.57 34.29 39.38
CA ALA A 799 29.18 34.44 40.78
C ALA A 799 28.88 33.09 41.38
N ASP A 800 29.56 32.78 42.50
CA ASP A 800 29.30 31.60 43.30
C ASP A 800 27.86 31.61 43.79
N ARG A 801 27.12 30.50 43.52
CA ARG A 801 25.84 30.28 44.16
C ARG A 801 26.08 29.62 45.54
N PRO A 802 25.45 30.09 46.63
CA PRO A 802 25.56 29.42 47.92
C PRO A 802 24.75 28.11 47.86
N VAL A 803 25.33 27.07 48.41
CA VAL A 803 24.69 25.77 48.69
C VAL A 803 23.70 25.98 49.83
N ALA A 804 22.40 25.73 49.57
CA ALA A 804 21.42 25.60 50.65
C ALA A 804 21.35 24.13 51.11
N GLN A 805 21.32 23.97 52.39
CA GLN A 805 21.21 22.72 53.15
C GLN A 805 19.86 21.99 52.87
#